data_03d29f5a197c806c9ac193ddf8334f21
#
_entry.id   03d29f5a197c806c9ac193ddf8334f21
#
_cell.length_a   1.000
_cell.length_b   1.000
_cell.length_c   1.000
_cell.angle_alpha   90.00
_cell.angle_beta   90.00
_cell.angle_gamma   90.00
#
_symmetry.space_group_name_H-M   'P 1'
#
loop_
_entity.id
_entity.type
_entity.pdbx_description
1 polymer ?
#
loop_
_entity_poly.entity_id
_entity_poly.type
_entity_poly.pdbx_seq_one_letter_code
_entity_poly.pdbx_strand_id
1 'polypeptide(L)'
;MKTSLKIILLVVCATLCLSLFASCGGGKDVTLIAKNDPAKYLCIYEAGNDPAKDGALLFKNELTKNGLKCVPTIFSHTSENDDFEILFGATDREASKIADELLKNKVAENKDAYHWAFCYKDGKLAIVATDAFAYECAVADFFEKYLTDKGIVVKDTLKEHGLLTYDEYEDYLAEQERLAAEEKKKEHEQYISELTEKLETQREYLDTLTGKWSPYQSESSTNKTVHLFKDSTKDLGAVAEKVWDSPTEYPIDEHPRLFLTKDNLPQIRKMLREDNVTNGKFKEYVEATLNNDGVLPEASQQSSGYHNHDENNLIVIQAKALAYLLYNDEYYGYQAILYMKNYIASLEIRNISSDQGRRYGYVMRTAAMVYDWCYDLLTKKDREQLIAGVENCICRGENEKNDKIEIKFPPYDHGAIEGHSCESQMQRDYLSFAVAVYGDEAEGNNSSWYEYIAGRIYHEFIPFRQYYYSNAGVVHQGTGYGPGRHSNELFAAWIFKVATGVNPYGDSLGKATWGAFNYEIAPGKIFNDGDKDGDWHDELFYVALIHAYVFEDPDMLAMGEYLMEFRKNGCTISYNELNVVAYVALRGICELEPSENRYESMNLIQYNGSPLGQYVVRNSWGDDNAAAVFMRIKERSTGGHEHMDTGTFEIYYKGMLTSDGGIYNDDKSDHTQYFHDSTISHNGLIIYNSALSTTENGYYSGGQRDLTSPGYSLEAWLNKSELVTATVTGRQHAYLDAEETKPLYAYIAGDITKAYSSSTVEYVGRRMLTVYTGDADFPMAFFVYDDIGSKNKNFEKRFLLQISSPEEPTVSGKTVITENGGGRLVLTCLSDNVRIDLMGGRSYTSTGSHYDCANSRNYLVNGKQLASKDGLDDGHWGRIEIVSTAKTAKVTFMNVLYVTDKGNNDKASVKKISNAIGVEGAVFNDKIAAIFATDRNGAESALSFKTTGSGNIDYYVSGVAAGKWKVTIGGKDCGTYTATAEGGLLTFTAPTGEIVITPAK
;
A
#
# COMPACT_ATOMS: atom_id res chain seq x y z
N MET A 1 -35.35 -6.96 19.17
CA MET A 1 -36.22 -7.25 20.33
C MET A 1 -37.74 -7.18 20.08
N LYS A 2 -38.31 -6.22 19.34
CA LYS A 2 -39.76 -6.23 19.05
C LYS A 2 -40.20 -7.27 17.99
N THR A 3 -39.27 -7.67 17.16
CA THR A 3 -39.48 -8.66 16.10
C THR A 3 -39.40 -10.10 16.66
N SER A 4 -38.48 -10.37 17.57
CA SER A 4 -38.21 -11.70 18.10
C SER A 4 -39.42 -12.33 18.80
N LEU A 5 -40.14 -11.57 19.61
CA LEU A 5 -41.26 -12.15 20.36
C LEU A 5 -42.52 -12.44 19.54
N LYS A 6 -42.79 -11.65 18.47
CA LYS A 6 -43.86 -11.98 17.50
C LYS A 6 -43.50 -13.22 16.70
N ILE A 7 -42.21 -13.41 16.46
CA ILE A 7 -41.64 -14.53 15.74
C ILE A 7 -41.78 -15.82 16.53
N ILE A 8 -41.43 -15.77 17.84
CA ILE A 8 -41.53 -16.90 18.77
C ILE A 8 -43.01 -17.29 18.98
N LEU A 9 -43.91 -16.32 19.05
CA LEU A 9 -45.34 -16.57 19.14
C LEU A 9 -45.89 -17.34 17.94
N LEU A 10 -45.41 -17.09 16.74
CA LEU A 10 -45.84 -17.76 15.51
C LEU A 10 -45.30 -19.19 15.39
N VAL A 11 -44.10 -19.47 15.90
CA VAL A 11 -43.50 -20.83 15.89
C VAL A 11 -44.23 -21.72 16.88
N VAL A 12 -44.49 -21.20 18.04
CA VAL A 12 -45.24 -21.94 19.08
C VAL A 12 -46.67 -22.20 18.63
N CYS A 13 -47.30 -21.25 17.89
CA CYS A 13 -48.65 -21.46 17.33
C CYS A 13 -48.69 -22.52 16.22
N ALA A 14 -47.64 -22.65 15.39
CA ALA A 14 -47.62 -23.65 14.28
C ALA A 14 -47.44 -25.09 14.80
N THR A 15 -46.65 -25.29 15.86
CA THR A 15 -46.42 -26.61 16.47
C THR A 15 -47.61 -27.06 17.33
N LEU A 16 -48.38 -26.15 17.91
CA LEU A 16 -49.53 -26.44 18.76
C LEU A 16 -50.81 -26.84 18.00
N CYS A 17 -50.91 -26.57 16.69
CA CYS A 17 -52.03 -27.11 15.89
C CYS A 17 -52.03 -28.62 15.74
N LEU A 18 -50.98 -29.35 16.12
CA LEU A 18 -50.85 -30.77 16.09
C LEU A 18 -51.04 -31.46 17.47
N SER A 19 -51.10 -30.70 18.57
CA SER A 19 -51.19 -31.24 19.94
C SER A 19 -52.52 -30.97 20.67
N LEU A 20 -53.61 -30.71 19.95
CA LEU A 20 -54.98 -30.51 20.51
C LEU A 20 -55.65 -31.80 20.99
N PHE A 21 -54.90 -32.73 21.62
CA PHE A 21 -55.49 -33.82 22.40
C PHE A 21 -54.57 -34.18 23.57
N ALA A 22 -54.86 -33.64 24.71
CA ALA A 22 -54.78 -34.23 26.03
C ALA A 22 -54.37 -33.24 27.11
N SER A 23 -55.32 -32.66 27.81
CA SER A 23 -55.23 -32.52 29.25
C SER A 23 -56.61 -32.24 29.81
N CYS A 24 -57.36 -33.33 30.09
CA CYS A 24 -58.40 -33.31 31.08
C CYS A 24 -57.75 -33.48 32.47
N GLY A 25 -56.94 -32.54 32.92
CA GLY A 25 -56.42 -32.45 34.29
C GLY A 25 -57.43 -31.73 35.18
N GLY A 26 -58.05 -32.45 36.08
CA GLY A 26 -59.02 -31.91 37.03
C GLY A 26 -58.38 -31.04 38.13
N GLY A 27 -57.90 -29.81 37.80
CA GLY A 27 -57.45 -28.80 38.75
C GLY A 27 -58.35 -27.58 38.75
N LYS A 28 -58.29 -26.77 39.82
CA LYS A 28 -59.02 -25.50 39.96
C LYS A 28 -58.23 -24.39 39.29
N ASP A 29 -58.93 -23.45 38.65
CA ASP A 29 -58.33 -22.25 38.13
C ASP A 29 -57.80 -21.33 39.24
N VAL A 30 -56.57 -20.89 39.10
CA VAL A 30 -55.89 -19.94 39.98
C VAL A 30 -55.52 -18.72 39.18
N THR A 31 -56.06 -17.58 39.57
CA THR A 31 -55.62 -16.30 38.96
C THR A 31 -54.34 -15.83 39.65
N LEU A 32 -53.20 -15.91 38.94
CA LEU A 32 -51.93 -15.44 39.45
C LEU A 32 -51.88 -13.91 39.48
N ILE A 33 -52.08 -13.26 38.36
CA ILE A 33 -52.04 -11.82 38.21
C ILE A 33 -53.32 -11.38 37.51
N ALA A 34 -54.20 -10.67 38.22
CA ALA A 34 -55.39 -10.11 37.61
C ALA A 34 -55.14 -8.73 36.99
N LYS A 35 -55.93 -8.37 35.97
CA LYS A 35 -55.98 -7.00 35.46
C LYS A 35 -56.42 -6.05 36.58
N ASN A 36 -55.63 -4.98 36.79
CA ASN A 36 -55.85 -3.95 37.85
C ASN A 36 -55.43 -4.34 39.27
N ASP A 37 -54.87 -5.55 39.51
CA ASP A 37 -54.27 -5.86 40.78
C ASP A 37 -53.00 -5.06 41.07
N PRO A 38 -52.70 -4.73 42.33
CA PRO A 38 -51.42 -4.15 42.69
C PRO A 38 -50.27 -5.14 42.39
N ALA A 39 -49.09 -4.63 42.11
CA ALA A 39 -47.92 -5.44 41.91
C ALA A 39 -47.55 -6.24 43.16
N LYS A 40 -47.86 -7.53 43.22
CA LYS A 40 -47.59 -8.41 44.35
C LYS A 40 -46.48 -9.42 44.06
N TYR A 41 -46.42 -9.93 42.83
CA TYR A 41 -45.48 -10.99 42.45
C TYR A 41 -44.06 -10.47 42.23
N LEU A 42 -43.13 -11.15 42.86
CA LEU A 42 -41.69 -10.98 42.67
C LEU A 42 -41.20 -11.91 41.58
N CYS A 43 -40.50 -11.39 40.58
CA CYS A 43 -39.76 -12.23 39.64
C CYS A 43 -38.37 -12.53 40.21
N ILE A 44 -38.11 -13.78 40.49
CA ILE A 44 -36.87 -14.27 41.12
C ILE A 44 -36.17 -15.21 40.17
N TYR A 45 -34.87 -15.04 39.99
CA TYR A 45 -34.05 -15.91 39.14
C TYR A 45 -32.96 -16.64 39.93
N GLU A 46 -32.56 -17.79 39.45
CA GLU A 46 -31.48 -18.58 40.04
C GLU A 46 -30.16 -17.80 40.02
N ALA A 47 -29.52 -17.69 41.17
CA ALA A 47 -28.26 -16.92 41.29
C ALA A 47 -27.15 -17.50 40.42
N GLY A 48 -26.53 -16.67 39.59
CA GLY A 48 -25.47 -17.07 38.67
C GLY A 48 -25.95 -17.69 37.36
N ASN A 49 -27.27 -17.71 37.12
CA ASN A 49 -27.85 -18.18 35.86
C ASN A 49 -28.35 -16.99 35.02
N ASP A 50 -27.49 -16.47 34.10
CA ASP A 50 -27.84 -15.32 33.27
C ASP A 50 -29.01 -15.61 32.32
N PRO A 51 -29.13 -16.78 31.63
CA PRO A 51 -30.35 -17.16 30.91
C PRO A 51 -31.64 -17.03 31.70
N ALA A 52 -31.66 -17.52 32.94
CA ALA A 52 -32.81 -17.40 33.80
C ALA A 52 -33.14 -15.95 34.18
N LYS A 53 -32.14 -15.13 34.38
CA LYS A 53 -32.29 -13.68 34.61
C LYS A 53 -32.92 -12.96 33.43
N ASP A 54 -32.46 -13.27 32.22
CA ASP A 54 -32.99 -12.69 30.99
C ASP A 54 -34.41 -13.14 30.72
N GLY A 55 -34.72 -14.42 30.97
CA GLY A 55 -36.08 -14.93 30.97
C GLY A 55 -37.02 -14.21 31.93
N ALA A 56 -36.55 -13.92 33.15
CA ALA A 56 -37.33 -13.17 34.15
C ALA A 56 -37.58 -11.71 33.69
N LEU A 57 -36.61 -11.07 33.07
CA LEU A 57 -36.76 -9.73 32.51
C LEU A 57 -37.75 -9.73 31.34
N LEU A 58 -37.69 -10.73 30.47
CA LEU A 58 -38.59 -10.87 29.34
C LEU A 58 -40.04 -11.06 29.82
N PHE A 59 -40.26 -11.96 30.76
CA PHE A 59 -41.57 -12.23 31.36
C PHE A 59 -42.19 -10.95 31.96
N LYS A 60 -41.43 -10.23 32.74
CA LYS A 60 -41.84 -8.94 33.29
C LYS A 60 -42.23 -7.93 32.21
N ASN A 61 -41.47 -7.84 31.15
CA ASN A 61 -41.75 -6.94 30.02
C ASN A 61 -43.07 -7.34 29.35
N GLU A 62 -43.32 -8.62 29.16
CA GLU A 62 -44.57 -9.11 28.56
C GLU A 62 -45.78 -8.85 29.48
N LEU A 63 -45.64 -9.00 30.80
CA LEU A 63 -46.68 -8.58 31.74
C LEU A 63 -47.03 -7.11 31.52
N THR A 64 -46.01 -6.23 31.48
CA THR A 64 -46.19 -4.80 31.29
C THR A 64 -46.88 -4.43 29.97
N LYS A 65 -46.50 -5.08 28.88
CA LYS A 65 -47.14 -4.91 27.56
C LYS A 65 -48.62 -5.28 27.58
N ASN A 66 -49.00 -6.25 28.38
CA ASN A 66 -50.36 -6.72 28.52
C ASN A 66 -51.17 -6.02 29.63
N GLY A 67 -50.62 -4.93 30.17
CA GLY A 67 -51.30 -4.14 31.22
C GLY A 67 -51.34 -4.80 32.59
N LEU A 68 -50.54 -5.83 32.81
CA LEU A 68 -50.41 -6.53 34.09
C LEU A 68 -49.24 -5.99 34.90
N LYS A 69 -49.25 -6.13 36.20
CA LYS A 69 -48.25 -5.56 37.09
C LYS A 69 -47.59 -6.63 37.96
N CYS A 70 -46.27 -6.61 38.02
CA CYS A 70 -45.45 -7.27 39.02
C CYS A 70 -44.52 -6.23 39.68
N VAL A 71 -43.80 -6.64 40.70
CA VAL A 71 -42.80 -5.79 41.33
C VAL A 71 -41.76 -5.38 40.27
N PRO A 72 -41.42 -4.08 40.15
CA PRO A 72 -40.56 -3.60 39.05
C PRO A 72 -39.15 -4.18 39.03
N THR A 73 -38.62 -4.56 40.18
CA THR A 73 -37.25 -5.13 40.27
C THR A 73 -37.31 -6.65 40.17
N ILE A 74 -36.43 -7.26 39.43
CA ILE A 74 -36.16 -8.70 39.45
C ILE A 74 -35.05 -8.98 40.48
N PHE A 75 -35.14 -10.08 41.19
CA PHE A 75 -34.25 -10.41 42.27
C PHE A 75 -33.48 -11.69 42.01
N SER A 76 -32.20 -11.72 42.37
CA SER A 76 -31.47 -12.97 42.48
C SER A 76 -32.04 -13.78 43.64
N HIS A 77 -32.08 -15.10 43.45
CA HIS A 77 -32.58 -16.00 44.46
C HIS A 77 -31.84 -15.80 45.80
N THR A 78 -32.62 -15.64 46.88
CA THR A 78 -32.15 -15.62 48.28
C THR A 78 -32.89 -16.68 49.09
N SER A 79 -32.44 -17.01 50.30
CA SER A 79 -33.12 -17.94 51.20
C SER A 79 -34.43 -17.41 51.81
N GLU A 80 -34.69 -16.13 51.71
CA GLU A 80 -35.95 -15.51 52.12
C GLU A 80 -37.07 -15.96 51.21
N ASN A 81 -38.21 -16.25 51.73
CA ASN A 81 -39.35 -16.84 51.02
C ASN A 81 -40.55 -15.90 51.12
N ASP A 82 -41.14 -15.53 49.98
CA ASP A 82 -42.35 -14.72 49.87
C ASP A 82 -43.50 -15.58 49.36
N ASP A 83 -44.74 -15.20 49.74
CA ASP A 83 -45.94 -15.92 49.32
C ASP A 83 -46.23 -15.77 47.81
N PHE A 84 -45.66 -14.74 47.15
CA PHE A 84 -45.95 -14.39 45.75
C PHE A 84 -44.68 -14.34 44.91
N GLU A 85 -44.21 -15.50 44.46
CA GLU A 85 -42.99 -15.60 43.66
C GLU A 85 -43.25 -16.22 42.28
N ILE A 86 -42.62 -15.64 41.23
CA ILE A 86 -42.47 -16.25 39.90
C ILE A 86 -40.98 -16.54 39.73
N LEU A 87 -40.64 -17.80 39.61
CA LEU A 87 -39.30 -18.36 39.76
C LEU A 87 -38.75 -18.75 38.42
N PHE A 88 -37.53 -18.31 38.09
CA PHE A 88 -36.78 -18.65 36.87
C PHE A 88 -35.51 -19.41 37.23
N GLY A 89 -35.36 -20.63 36.66
CA GLY A 89 -34.24 -21.53 36.94
C GLY A 89 -34.48 -22.46 38.14
N ALA A 90 -33.45 -23.21 38.50
CA ALA A 90 -33.45 -24.19 39.57
C ALA A 90 -33.21 -23.52 40.94
N THR A 91 -34.27 -22.96 41.55
CA THR A 91 -34.22 -22.39 42.89
C THR A 91 -34.47 -23.48 43.94
N ASP A 92 -34.31 -23.15 45.24
CA ASP A 92 -34.60 -24.07 46.35
C ASP A 92 -36.11 -24.27 46.65
N ARG A 93 -36.97 -23.55 45.91
CA ARG A 93 -38.43 -23.65 46.05
C ARG A 93 -38.96 -24.95 45.46
N GLU A 94 -39.99 -25.52 46.08
CA GLU A 94 -40.57 -26.80 45.67
C GLU A 94 -41.08 -26.76 44.20
N ALA A 95 -41.71 -25.66 43.77
CA ALA A 95 -42.17 -25.47 42.41
C ALA A 95 -41.02 -25.58 41.39
N SER A 96 -39.86 -24.91 41.67
CA SER A 96 -38.68 -24.98 40.82
C SER A 96 -38.09 -26.37 40.78
N LYS A 97 -37.97 -27.07 41.90
CA LYS A 97 -37.46 -28.46 41.95
C LYS A 97 -38.27 -29.40 41.08
N ILE A 98 -39.59 -29.30 41.16
CA ILE A 98 -40.50 -30.12 40.37
C ILE A 98 -40.38 -29.80 38.88
N ALA A 99 -40.28 -28.50 38.53
CA ALA A 99 -40.12 -28.09 37.13
C ALA A 99 -38.74 -28.50 36.57
N ASP A 100 -37.67 -28.35 37.36
CA ASP A 100 -36.31 -28.75 36.97
C ASP A 100 -36.16 -30.26 36.81
N GLU A 101 -36.78 -31.07 37.72
CA GLU A 101 -36.83 -32.53 37.59
C GLU A 101 -37.60 -32.96 36.33
N LEU A 102 -38.71 -32.31 36.02
CA LEU A 102 -39.47 -32.57 34.81
C LEU A 102 -38.63 -32.23 33.56
N LEU A 103 -37.95 -31.08 33.55
CA LEU A 103 -37.11 -30.65 32.50
C LEU A 103 -35.97 -31.66 32.24
N LYS A 104 -35.21 -32.03 33.28
CA LYS A 104 -34.09 -33.00 33.18
C LYS A 104 -34.54 -34.35 32.63
N ASN A 105 -35.68 -34.86 33.04
CA ASN A 105 -36.22 -36.11 32.53
C ASN A 105 -36.55 -36.01 31.03
N LYS A 106 -37.13 -34.90 30.61
CA LYS A 106 -37.55 -34.67 29.23
C LYS A 106 -36.36 -34.38 28.30
N VAL A 107 -35.36 -33.68 28.76
CA VAL A 107 -34.09 -33.52 28.02
C VAL A 107 -33.38 -34.85 27.82
N ALA A 108 -33.48 -35.77 28.79
CA ALA A 108 -32.92 -37.10 28.65
C ALA A 108 -33.66 -37.96 27.60
N GLU A 109 -34.96 -37.71 27.37
CA GLU A 109 -35.79 -38.36 26.33
C GLU A 109 -35.48 -37.84 24.92
N ASN A 110 -35.22 -36.55 24.77
CA ASN A 110 -34.84 -35.89 23.51
C ASN A 110 -33.75 -34.84 23.74
N LYS A 111 -32.59 -35.02 23.17
CA LYS A 111 -31.44 -34.09 23.34
C LYS A 111 -31.35 -33.02 22.26
N ASP A 112 -32.05 -33.19 21.15
CA ASP A 112 -31.98 -32.37 19.96
C ASP A 112 -33.15 -31.36 19.91
N ALA A 113 -33.38 -30.67 21.04
CA ALA A 113 -34.45 -29.70 21.16
C ALA A 113 -34.18 -28.69 22.26
N TYR A 114 -34.79 -27.54 22.15
CA TYR A 114 -34.94 -26.53 23.22
C TYR A 114 -36.07 -26.99 24.14
N HIS A 115 -35.83 -27.05 25.42
CA HIS A 115 -36.81 -27.53 26.41
C HIS A 115 -37.11 -26.50 27.46
N TRP A 116 -38.39 -26.50 27.93
CA TRP A 116 -38.83 -25.70 29.08
C TRP A 116 -39.89 -26.46 29.87
N ALA A 117 -40.06 -26.09 31.11
CA ALA A 117 -41.09 -26.64 31.97
C ALA A 117 -41.71 -25.60 32.89
N PHE A 118 -42.99 -25.80 33.15
CA PHE A 118 -43.79 -25.00 34.08
C PHE A 118 -44.24 -25.83 35.24
N CYS A 119 -44.24 -25.25 36.44
CA CYS A 119 -44.90 -25.85 37.62
C CYS A 119 -45.49 -24.77 38.49
N TYR A 120 -46.75 -24.97 38.91
CA TYR A 120 -47.36 -24.16 39.96
C TYR A 120 -47.53 -25.01 41.20
N LYS A 121 -47.01 -24.57 42.35
CA LYS A 121 -47.02 -25.24 43.63
C LYS A 121 -46.89 -24.25 44.75
N ASP A 122 -47.75 -24.44 45.81
CA ASP A 122 -47.71 -23.66 47.03
C ASP A 122 -47.69 -22.11 46.81
N GLY A 123 -48.52 -21.61 45.89
CA GLY A 123 -48.64 -20.20 45.55
C GLY A 123 -47.61 -19.65 44.59
N LYS A 124 -46.63 -20.44 44.13
CA LYS A 124 -45.50 -20.05 43.31
C LYS A 124 -45.52 -20.65 41.92
N LEU A 125 -45.21 -19.87 40.93
CA LEU A 125 -45.01 -20.34 39.57
C LEU A 125 -43.50 -20.48 39.30
N ALA A 126 -43.08 -21.64 38.79
CA ALA A 126 -41.72 -21.89 38.30
C ALA A 126 -41.69 -22.04 36.78
N ILE A 127 -40.69 -21.45 36.17
CA ILE A 127 -40.34 -21.54 34.75
C ILE A 127 -38.88 -21.92 34.67
N VAL A 128 -38.55 -23.06 34.12
CA VAL A 128 -37.19 -23.54 33.91
C VAL A 128 -36.99 -23.89 32.43
N ALA A 129 -35.81 -23.64 31.89
CA ALA A 129 -35.50 -23.89 30.52
C ALA A 129 -34.00 -24.26 30.32
N THR A 130 -33.66 -24.88 29.18
CA THR A 130 -32.32 -25.40 28.93
C THR A 130 -31.25 -24.30 28.68
N ASP A 131 -31.66 -23.20 28.07
CA ASP A 131 -30.76 -22.11 27.66
C ASP A 131 -31.53 -20.80 27.45
N ALA A 132 -30.86 -19.74 27.01
CA ALA A 132 -31.45 -18.42 26.83
C ALA A 132 -32.62 -18.43 25.84
N PHE A 133 -32.46 -19.11 24.70
CA PHE A 133 -33.52 -19.18 23.71
C PHE A 133 -34.71 -20.00 24.17
N ALA A 134 -34.47 -21.11 24.86
CA ALA A 134 -35.54 -21.90 25.49
C ALA A 134 -36.32 -21.07 26.52
N TYR A 135 -35.72 -20.12 27.24
CA TYR A 135 -36.43 -19.16 28.08
C TYR A 135 -37.32 -18.20 27.30
N GLU A 136 -36.86 -17.75 26.11
CA GLU A 136 -37.72 -16.95 25.23
C GLU A 136 -38.93 -17.74 24.76
N CYS A 137 -38.73 -18.98 24.35
CA CYS A 137 -39.80 -19.91 23.97
C CYS A 137 -40.77 -20.17 25.17
N ALA A 138 -40.21 -20.41 26.34
CA ALA A 138 -41.01 -20.63 27.57
C ALA A 138 -41.91 -19.44 27.90
N VAL A 139 -41.38 -18.23 27.81
CA VAL A 139 -42.20 -17.02 28.09
C VAL A 139 -43.29 -16.85 27.03
N ALA A 140 -42.98 -17.06 25.76
CA ALA A 140 -43.98 -17.00 24.69
C ALA A 140 -45.10 -18.03 24.87
N ASP A 141 -44.74 -19.30 25.05
CA ASP A 141 -45.65 -20.42 25.28
C ASP A 141 -46.53 -20.19 26.53
N PHE A 142 -45.95 -19.67 27.61
CA PHE A 142 -46.67 -19.36 28.84
C PHE A 142 -47.74 -18.28 28.64
N PHE A 143 -47.38 -17.16 27.98
CA PHE A 143 -48.34 -16.09 27.73
C PHE A 143 -49.44 -16.52 26.75
N GLU A 144 -49.13 -17.33 25.77
CA GLU A 144 -50.16 -17.87 24.87
C GLU A 144 -51.17 -18.73 25.57
N LYS A 145 -50.69 -19.63 26.44
CA LYS A 145 -51.58 -20.59 27.16
C LYS A 145 -52.35 -19.99 28.33
N TYR A 146 -51.74 -19.05 29.06
CA TYR A 146 -52.27 -18.65 30.38
C TYR A 146 -52.65 -17.17 30.47
N LEU A 147 -52.41 -16.36 29.44
CA LEU A 147 -52.92 -15.00 29.39
C LEU A 147 -54.40 -15.02 28.95
N THR A 148 -55.25 -14.51 29.78
CA THR A 148 -56.69 -14.39 29.53
C THR A 148 -57.18 -12.95 29.68
N ASP A 149 -58.43 -12.70 29.32
CA ASP A 149 -59.06 -11.38 29.56
C ASP A 149 -59.10 -10.97 31.04
N LYS A 150 -58.96 -11.93 31.95
CA LYS A 150 -58.94 -11.71 33.42
C LYS A 150 -57.52 -11.50 33.94
N GLY A 151 -56.45 -11.75 33.16
CA GLY A 151 -55.07 -11.76 33.55
C GLY A 151 -54.43 -13.12 33.36
N ILE A 152 -53.38 -13.42 34.13
CA ILE A 152 -52.73 -14.73 34.09
C ILE A 152 -53.51 -15.73 34.93
N VAL A 153 -54.00 -16.80 34.32
CA VAL A 153 -54.79 -17.87 34.98
C VAL A 153 -54.14 -19.20 34.69
N VAL A 154 -53.78 -19.94 35.75
CA VAL A 154 -53.17 -21.28 35.64
C VAL A 154 -54.01 -22.30 36.41
N LYS A 155 -53.79 -23.59 36.22
CA LYS A 155 -54.35 -24.65 37.06
C LYS A 155 -53.51 -24.84 38.33
N ASP A 156 -54.17 -25.12 39.46
CA ASP A 156 -53.47 -25.42 40.72
C ASP A 156 -52.63 -26.73 40.64
N THR A 157 -52.85 -27.50 39.60
CA THR A 157 -52.13 -28.75 39.27
C THR A 157 -51.13 -28.55 38.12
N LEU A 158 -50.80 -27.30 37.73
CA LEU A 158 -49.92 -27.04 36.59
C LEU A 158 -48.55 -27.74 36.75
N LYS A 159 -48.30 -28.67 35.89
CA LYS A 159 -47.01 -29.33 35.67
C LYS A 159 -46.91 -29.70 34.20
N GLU A 160 -46.27 -28.84 33.39
CA GLU A 160 -46.20 -28.96 31.94
C GLU A 160 -44.78 -28.83 31.44
N HIS A 161 -44.52 -29.45 30.28
CA HIS A 161 -43.28 -29.40 29.57
C HIS A 161 -43.56 -29.00 28.12
N GLY A 162 -42.76 -28.06 27.58
CA GLY A 162 -42.73 -27.72 26.17
C GLY A 162 -41.35 -27.99 25.58
N LEU A 163 -41.32 -28.20 24.29
CA LEU A 163 -40.07 -28.34 23.51
C LEU A 163 -40.24 -27.80 22.09
N LEU A 164 -39.13 -27.39 21.52
CA LEU A 164 -38.99 -27.07 20.07
C LEU A 164 -37.75 -27.81 19.58
N THR A 165 -37.92 -28.70 18.61
CA THR A 165 -36.80 -29.46 18.04
C THR A 165 -35.91 -28.50 17.22
N TYR A 166 -34.62 -28.83 17.11
CA TYR A 166 -33.69 -28.05 16.28
C TYR A 166 -34.10 -28.02 14.83
N ASP A 167 -34.56 -29.14 14.28
CA ASP A 167 -35.04 -29.21 12.91
C ASP A 167 -36.26 -28.31 12.66
N GLU A 168 -37.25 -28.29 13.57
CA GLU A 168 -38.40 -27.39 13.45
C GLU A 168 -38.02 -25.91 13.55
N TYR A 169 -36.98 -25.61 14.31
CA TYR A 169 -36.46 -24.24 14.45
C TYR A 169 -35.69 -23.82 13.18
N GLU A 170 -34.87 -24.72 12.62
CA GLU A 170 -34.16 -24.46 11.38
C GLU A 170 -35.15 -24.29 10.20
N ASP A 171 -36.13 -25.13 10.08
CA ASP A 171 -37.19 -25.02 9.06
C ASP A 171 -37.93 -23.69 9.17
N TYR A 172 -38.23 -23.26 10.40
CA TYR A 172 -38.86 -21.99 10.61
C TYR A 172 -37.95 -20.81 10.24
N LEU A 173 -36.67 -20.82 10.58
CA LEU A 173 -35.69 -19.81 10.19
C LEU A 173 -35.58 -19.70 8.68
N ALA A 174 -35.48 -20.84 8.00
CA ALA A 174 -35.42 -20.91 6.54
C ALA A 174 -36.69 -20.30 5.90
N GLU A 175 -37.86 -20.58 6.43
CA GLU A 175 -39.12 -19.99 5.95
C GLU A 175 -39.20 -18.48 6.21
N GLN A 176 -38.70 -17.99 7.38
CA GLN A 176 -38.64 -16.53 7.66
C GLN A 176 -37.66 -15.82 6.75
N GLU A 177 -36.50 -16.43 6.50
CA GLU A 177 -35.53 -15.91 5.53
C GLU A 177 -36.14 -15.84 4.12
N ARG A 178 -36.86 -16.88 3.72
CA ARG A 178 -37.56 -16.92 2.43
C ARG A 178 -38.62 -15.83 2.31
N LEU A 179 -39.45 -15.64 3.36
CA LEU A 179 -40.49 -14.62 3.38
C LEU A 179 -39.89 -13.20 3.41
N ALA A 180 -38.83 -13.00 4.20
CA ALA A 180 -38.12 -11.71 4.24
C ALA A 180 -37.43 -11.41 2.88
N ALA A 181 -36.92 -12.43 2.23
CA ALA A 181 -36.34 -12.29 0.88
C ALA A 181 -37.41 -11.97 -0.16
N GLU A 182 -38.59 -12.60 -0.08
CA GLU A 182 -39.72 -12.29 -0.98
C GLU A 182 -40.28 -10.86 -0.75
N GLU A 183 -40.35 -10.41 0.50
CA GLU A 183 -40.78 -9.05 0.83
C GLU A 183 -39.76 -8.02 0.30
N LYS A 184 -38.48 -8.24 0.57
CA LYS A 184 -37.40 -7.42 0.02
C LYS A 184 -37.40 -7.41 -1.50
N LYS A 185 -37.66 -8.54 -2.14
CA LYS A 185 -37.74 -8.65 -3.59
C LYS A 185 -38.90 -7.79 -4.13
N LYS A 186 -40.06 -7.79 -3.50
CA LYS A 186 -41.20 -6.96 -3.90
C LYS A 186 -40.94 -5.47 -3.70
N GLU A 187 -40.38 -5.11 -2.55
CA GLU A 187 -39.96 -3.72 -2.30
C GLU A 187 -38.94 -3.28 -3.35
N HIS A 188 -38.03 -4.16 -3.67
CA HIS A 188 -36.99 -3.94 -4.66
C HIS A 188 -37.57 -3.78 -6.09
N GLU A 189 -38.48 -4.66 -6.51
CA GLU A 189 -39.18 -4.56 -7.81
C GLU A 189 -39.98 -3.25 -7.92
N GLN A 190 -40.63 -2.82 -6.84
CA GLN A 190 -41.31 -1.53 -6.80
C GLN A 190 -40.31 -0.36 -6.92
N TYR A 191 -39.21 -0.45 -6.21
CA TYR A 191 -38.18 0.60 -6.24
C TYR A 191 -37.48 0.69 -7.61
N ILE A 192 -37.21 -0.43 -8.27
CA ILE A 192 -36.71 -0.46 -9.66
C ILE A 192 -37.70 0.22 -10.60
N SER A 193 -39.00 -0.04 -10.43
CA SER A 193 -40.03 0.63 -11.26
C SER A 193 -39.99 2.14 -11.06
N GLU A 194 -39.95 2.61 -9.84
CA GLU A 194 -39.85 4.04 -9.49
C GLU A 194 -38.56 4.67 -10.02
N LEU A 195 -37.46 3.95 -9.93
CA LEU A 195 -36.17 4.41 -10.43
C LEU A 195 -36.14 4.46 -11.95
N THR A 196 -36.76 3.51 -12.63
CA THR A 196 -36.90 3.52 -14.09
C THR A 196 -37.69 4.72 -14.56
N GLU A 197 -38.80 5.07 -13.87
CA GLU A 197 -39.59 6.26 -14.15
C GLU A 197 -38.76 7.54 -13.92
N LYS A 198 -38.00 7.61 -12.86
CA LYS A 198 -37.04 8.72 -12.62
C LYS A 198 -35.97 8.79 -13.70
N LEU A 199 -35.43 7.66 -14.13
CA LEU A 199 -34.43 7.58 -15.18
C LEU A 199 -35.00 8.11 -16.52
N GLU A 200 -36.20 7.71 -16.87
CA GLU A 200 -36.88 8.23 -18.09
C GLU A 200 -37.12 9.75 -18.01
N THR A 201 -37.60 10.24 -16.86
CA THR A 201 -37.77 11.67 -16.62
C THR A 201 -36.45 12.42 -16.71
N GLN A 202 -35.41 11.85 -16.14
CA GLN A 202 -34.07 12.44 -16.20
C GLN A 202 -33.49 12.38 -17.61
N ARG A 203 -33.73 11.31 -18.36
CA ARG A 203 -33.33 11.21 -19.77
C ARG A 203 -33.98 12.32 -20.58
N GLU A 204 -35.28 12.52 -20.43
CA GLU A 204 -36.02 13.60 -21.14
C GLU A 204 -35.39 14.97 -20.83
N TYR A 205 -35.10 15.25 -19.59
CA TYR A 205 -34.39 16.47 -19.17
C TYR A 205 -33.01 16.58 -19.79
N LEU A 206 -32.17 15.54 -19.63
CA LEU A 206 -30.80 15.53 -20.17
C LEU A 206 -30.78 15.65 -21.68
N ASP A 207 -31.78 15.13 -22.38
CA ASP A 207 -31.93 15.24 -23.82
C ASP A 207 -32.16 16.70 -24.30
N THR A 208 -32.61 17.57 -23.42
CA THR A 208 -32.71 19.01 -23.72
C THR A 208 -31.37 19.72 -23.72
N LEU A 209 -30.34 19.10 -23.12
CA LEU A 209 -29.00 19.64 -22.98
C LEU A 209 -28.13 19.32 -24.22
N THR A 210 -28.61 19.62 -25.40
CA THR A 210 -27.99 19.21 -26.68
C THR A 210 -26.50 19.56 -26.79
N GLY A 211 -26.07 20.68 -26.23
CA GLY A 211 -24.66 21.08 -26.22
C GLY A 211 -23.74 20.16 -25.41
N LYS A 212 -24.27 19.40 -24.43
CA LYS A 212 -23.51 18.42 -23.65
C LYS A 212 -23.31 17.09 -24.37
N TRP A 213 -24.27 16.73 -25.24
CA TRP A 213 -24.32 15.41 -25.87
C TRP A 213 -24.04 15.42 -27.38
N SER A 214 -23.79 16.58 -27.96
CA SER A 214 -23.31 16.63 -29.33
C SER A 214 -21.88 16.13 -29.41
N PRO A 215 -21.55 15.31 -30.41
CA PRO A 215 -20.17 14.88 -30.64
C PRO A 215 -19.24 16.09 -30.67
N TYR A 216 -18.08 15.96 -29.99
CA TYR A 216 -17.15 17.06 -29.95
C TYR A 216 -16.69 17.45 -31.33
N GLN A 217 -16.75 18.74 -31.65
CA GLN A 217 -16.24 19.34 -32.88
C GLN A 217 -15.35 20.51 -32.52
N SER A 218 -14.07 20.43 -32.92
CA SER A 218 -13.14 21.54 -32.76
C SER A 218 -13.65 22.78 -33.45
N GLU A 219 -13.63 23.94 -32.79
CA GLU A 219 -13.98 25.25 -33.34
C GLU A 219 -12.89 25.76 -34.29
N SER A 220 -11.72 25.17 -34.30
CA SER A 220 -10.63 25.47 -35.21
C SER A 220 -11.01 25.08 -36.64
N SER A 221 -10.94 26.03 -37.58
CA SER A 221 -11.35 25.86 -38.99
C SER A 221 -10.52 24.80 -39.75
N THR A 222 -9.47 24.29 -39.19
CA THR A 222 -8.48 23.45 -39.89
C THR A 222 -8.57 21.96 -39.60
N ASN A 223 -9.23 21.49 -38.50
CA ASN A 223 -9.19 20.06 -38.18
C ASN A 223 -10.29 19.60 -37.20
N LYS A 224 -11.49 19.34 -37.68
CA LYS A 224 -12.64 19.06 -36.81
C LYS A 224 -12.64 17.71 -36.09
N THR A 225 -12.19 16.63 -36.69
CA THR A 225 -12.28 15.27 -36.10
C THR A 225 -10.90 14.71 -35.79
N VAL A 226 -9.91 15.25 -36.43
CA VAL A 226 -8.51 14.81 -36.34
C VAL A 226 -7.80 15.45 -35.16
N HIS A 227 -8.42 16.48 -34.58
CA HIS A 227 -7.80 17.28 -33.52
C HIS A 227 -7.60 16.55 -32.22
N LEU A 228 -8.53 15.69 -31.85
CA LEU A 228 -8.40 14.87 -30.61
C LEU A 228 -7.16 13.97 -30.65
N PHE A 229 -6.78 13.46 -31.83
CA PHE A 229 -5.78 12.40 -31.91
C PHE A 229 -4.55 12.75 -32.76
N LYS A 230 -4.66 13.57 -33.78
CA LYS A 230 -3.55 13.86 -34.69
C LYS A 230 -2.86 15.19 -34.44
N ASP A 231 -3.57 16.23 -34.07
CA ASP A 231 -2.96 17.55 -33.87
C ASP A 231 -2.33 17.72 -32.49
N SER A 232 -2.76 16.97 -31.49
CA SER A 232 -2.07 16.90 -30.21
C SER A 232 -0.63 16.35 -30.37
N THR A 233 -0.34 15.57 -31.42
CA THR A 233 0.98 15.05 -31.70
C THR A 233 1.91 16.06 -32.36
N LYS A 234 1.40 17.03 -33.08
CA LYS A 234 2.23 18.04 -33.78
C LYS A 234 2.97 19.01 -32.83
N ASP A 235 2.41 19.27 -31.66
CA ASP A 235 3.01 20.15 -30.68
C ASP A 235 4.08 19.45 -29.83
N LEU A 236 4.28 18.16 -30.01
CA LEU A 236 5.26 17.33 -29.29
C LEU A 236 6.67 17.38 -29.90
N GLY A 237 6.93 18.28 -30.84
CA GLY A 237 8.23 18.43 -31.52
C GLY A 237 8.56 17.23 -32.42
N ALA A 238 9.84 16.81 -32.45
CA ALA A 238 10.31 15.74 -33.33
C ALA A 238 9.63 14.36 -33.15
N VAL A 239 8.90 14.16 -32.09
CA VAL A 239 8.10 12.93 -31.87
C VAL A 239 6.79 12.96 -32.65
N ALA A 240 6.32 14.13 -33.01
CA ALA A 240 5.02 14.41 -33.61
C ALA A 240 4.83 13.87 -35.03
N GLU A 241 5.89 13.54 -35.74
CA GLU A 241 5.79 13.01 -37.11
C GLU A 241 5.63 11.49 -37.16
N LYS A 242 5.77 10.80 -36.02
CA LYS A 242 5.49 9.37 -35.97
C LYS A 242 3.97 9.16 -35.75
N VAL A 243 3.32 8.74 -36.78
CA VAL A 243 2.05 8.00 -36.66
C VAL A 243 2.39 6.72 -35.91
N TRP A 244 1.80 6.53 -34.70
CA TRP A 244 1.94 5.25 -34.03
C TRP A 244 1.37 4.16 -34.91
N ASP A 245 2.08 3.06 -35.06
CA ASP A 245 1.51 1.88 -35.65
C ASP A 245 0.30 1.45 -34.79
N SER A 246 -0.71 0.87 -35.41
CA SER A 246 -1.88 0.36 -34.68
C SER A 246 -1.42 -0.66 -33.62
N PRO A 247 -2.09 -0.71 -32.46
CA PRO A 247 -1.83 -1.77 -31.48
C PRO A 247 -2.03 -3.14 -32.13
N THR A 248 -1.28 -4.13 -31.68
CA THR A 248 -1.33 -5.49 -32.27
C THR A 248 -2.52 -6.29 -31.76
N GLU A 249 -3.02 -5.95 -30.59
CA GLU A 249 -4.10 -6.64 -29.89
C GLU A 249 -5.29 -5.70 -29.69
N TYR A 250 -6.49 -6.24 -29.88
CA TYR A 250 -7.74 -5.48 -29.80
C TYR A 250 -8.70 -6.07 -28.78
N PRO A 251 -9.54 -5.23 -28.13
CA PRO A 251 -10.53 -5.70 -27.17
C PRO A 251 -11.53 -6.68 -27.81
N ILE A 252 -12.00 -7.63 -27.00
CA ILE A 252 -13.13 -8.48 -27.37
C ILE A 252 -14.40 -7.65 -27.55
N ASP A 253 -15.36 -8.14 -28.36
CA ASP A 253 -16.63 -7.43 -28.64
C ASP A 253 -17.62 -7.50 -27.47
N GLU A 254 -17.52 -8.52 -26.60
CA GLU A 254 -18.48 -8.77 -25.53
C GLU A 254 -18.22 -7.89 -24.29
N HIS A 255 -19.28 -7.45 -23.62
CA HIS A 255 -19.25 -6.72 -22.34
C HIS A 255 -19.71 -7.61 -21.16
N PRO A 256 -19.17 -7.44 -19.93
CA PRO A 256 -18.06 -6.57 -19.60
C PRO A 256 -16.71 -7.09 -20.13
N ARG A 257 -15.80 -6.18 -20.42
CA ARG A 257 -14.43 -6.45 -20.88
C ARG A 257 -13.39 -5.58 -20.15
N LEU A 258 -13.85 -4.77 -19.21
CA LEU A 258 -13.01 -3.93 -18.36
C LEU A 258 -12.86 -4.56 -16.99
N PHE A 259 -11.66 -5.01 -16.64
CA PHE A 259 -11.27 -5.68 -15.39
C PHE A 259 -11.83 -7.10 -15.20
N LEU A 260 -13.02 -7.39 -15.69
CA LEU A 260 -13.71 -8.68 -15.61
C LEU A 260 -14.37 -8.97 -16.95
N THR A 261 -14.64 -10.24 -17.22
CA THR A 261 -15.39 -10.68 -18.40
C THR A 261 -16.70 -11.35 -18.01
N LYS A 262 -17.61 -11.48 -18.94
CA LYS A 262 -18.90 -12.14 -18.73
C LYS A 262 -18.74 -13.60 -18.30
N ASP A 263 -17.75 -14.29 -18.83
CA ASP A 263 -17.47 -15.70 -18.50
C ASP A 263 -17.04 -15.89 -17.04
N ASN A 264 -16.44 -14.88 -16.43
CA ASN A 264 -15.98 -14.93 -15.03
C ASN A 264 -17.11 -14.68 -14.01
N LEU A 265 -18.16 -13.95 -14.41
CA LEU A 265 -19.20 -13.50 -13.48
C LEU A 265 -19.95 -14.63 -12.75
N PRO A 266 -20.35 -15.77 -13.39
CA PRO A 266 -21.04 -16.83 -12.68
C PRO A 266 -20.24 -17.39 -11.50
N GLN A 267 -18.95 -17.60 -11.70
CA GLN A 267 -18.06 -18.12 -10.65
C GLN A 267 -17.85 -17.10 -9.54
N ILE A 268 -17.60 -15.84 -9.88
CA ILE A 268 -17.44 -14.75 -8.90
C ILE A 268 -18.73 -14.60 -8.08
N ARG A 269 -19.89 -14.60 -8.71
CA ARG A 269 -21.18 -14.50 -8.03
C ARG A 269 -21.45 -15.70 -7.12
N LYS A 270 -21.01 -16.89 -7.49
CA LYS A 270 -21.07 -18.08 -6.64
C LYS A 270 -20.17 -17.90 -5.42
N MET A 271 -18.92 -17.53 -5.63
CA MET A 271 -17.96 -17.33 -4.55
C MET A 271 -18.42 -16.24 -3.56
N LEU A 272 -18.96 -15.12 -4.03
CA LEU A 272 -19.50 -14.07 -3.16
C LEU A 272 -20.64 -14.54 -2.26
N ARG A 273 -21.38 -15.62 -2.65
CA ARG A 273 -22.39 -16.23 -1.78
C ARG A 273 -21.80 -17.20 -0.76
N GLU A 274 -20.74 -17.89 -1.11
CA GLU A 274 -20.16 -18.99 -0.34
C GLU A 274 -18.93 -18.58 0.50
N ASP A 275 -18.12 -17.63 0.03
CA ASP A 275 -16.92 -17.14 0.71
C ASP A 275 -17.23 -15.93 1.60
N ASN A 276 -17.25 -16.16 2.91
CA ASN A 276 -17.54 -15.11 3.90
C ASN A 276 -16.45 -14.02 3.98
N VAL A 277 -15.20 -14.34 3.64
CA VAL A 277 -14.07 -13.37 3.71
C VAL A 277 -14.22 -12.34 2.61
N THR A 278 -14.32 -12.80 1.36
CA THR A 278 -14.46 -11.92 0.19
C THR A 278 -15.79 -11.18 0.21
N ASN A 279 -16.89 -11.89 0.53
CA ASN A 279 -18.20 -11.28 0.68
C ASN A 279 -18.23 -10.22 1.79
N GLY A 280 -17.57 -10.48 2.92
CA GLY A 280 -17.48 -9.51 4.03
C GLY A 280 -16.80 -8.21 3.57
N LYS A 281 -15.66 -8.28 2.89
CA LYS A 281 -14.94 -7.11 2.38
C LYS A 281 -15.72 -6.37 1.30
N PHE A 282 -16.38 -7.09 0.41
CA PHE A 282 -17.22 -6.49 -0.62
C PHE A 282 -18.43 -5.77 -0.02
N LYS A 283 -19.11 -6.39 0.94
CA LYS A 283 -20.22 -5.75 1.66
C LYS A 283 -19.77 -4.49 2.40
N GLU A 284 -18.65 -4.53 3.08
CA GLU A 284 -18.08 -3.39 3.79
C GLU A 284 -17.88 -2.20 2.85
N TYR A 285 -17.30 -2.43 1.68
CA TYR A 285 -17.11 -1.41 0.66
C TYR A 285 -18.45 -0.88 0.11
N VAL A 286 -19.34 -1.78 -0.30
CA VAL A 286 -20.62 -1.42 -0.93
C VAL A 286 -21.54 -0.72 0.08
N GLU A 287 -21.65 -1.22 1.31
CA GLU A 287 -22.50 -0.62 2.35
C GLU A 287 -22.02 0.78 2.75
N ALA A 288 -20.71 1.01 2.80
CA ALA A 288 -20.16 2.34 3.06
C ALA A 288 -20.55 3.37 1.99
N THR A 289 -20.80 2.92 0.76
CA THR A 289 -21.08 3.78 -0.38
C THR A 289 -22.55 3.81 -0.80
N LEU A 290 -23.35 2.82 -0.42
CA LEU A 290 -24.76 2.70 -0.82
C LEU A 290 -25.76 3.55 0.00
N ASN A 291 -25.36 4.09 1.13
CA ASN A 291 -26.23 4.86 2.04
C ASN A 291 -26.69 6.24 1.49
N ASN A 292 -26.34 6.54 0.24
CA ASN A 292 -26.76 7.78 -0.46
C ASN A 292 -27.98 7.55 -1.38
N ASP A 293 -28.96 6.81 -0.92
CA ASP A 293 -30.20 6.61 -1.66
C ASP A 293 -31.03 7.89 -1.75
N GLY A 294 -31.19 8.41 -2.95
CA GLY A 294 -32.15 9.46 -3.26
C GLY A 294 -31.59 10.82 -3.66
N VAL A 295 -30.31 11.07 -3.54
CA VAL A 295 -29.68 12.29 -4.03
C VAL A 295 -28.90 11.97 -5.31
N LEU A 296 -29.31 12.55 -6.43
CA LEU A 296 -28.52 12.47 -7.67
C LEU A 296 -27.19 13.19 -7.44
N PRO A 297 -26.05 12.50 -7.51
CA PRO A 297 -24.78 13.15 -7.31
C PRO A 297 -24.49 14.13 -8.45
N GLU A 298 -24.20 15.34 -8.09
CA GLU A 298 -23.75 16.38 -8.99
C GLU A 298 -22.27 16.64 -8.75
N ALA A 299 -21.59 17.15 -9.77
CA ALA A 299 -20.27 17.68 -9.60
C ALA A 299 -20.33 18.89 -8.68
N SER A 300 -19.67 18.87 -7.52
CA SER A 300 -19.75 19.95 -6.55
C SER A 300 -18.95 21.17 -6.99
N GLN A 301 -19.38 22.37 -6.58
CA GLN A 301 -18.56 23.56 -6.71
C GLN A 301 -17.49 23.54 -5.62
N GLN A 302 -16.28 23.20 -5.96
CA GLN A 302 -15.16 23.40 -5.03
C GLN A 302 -14.79 24.88 -4.91
N SER A 303 -14.55 25.32 -3.68
CA SER A 303 -14.21 26.72 -3.33
C SER A 303 -12.87 27.21 -3.93
N SER A 304 -12.08 26.36 -4.54
CA SER A 304 -10.81 26.69 -5.19
C SER A 304 -10.93 27.34 -6.57
N GLY A 305 -12.15 27.54 -7.08
CA GLY A 305 -12.38 28.30 -8.32
C GLY A 305 -12.05 27.59 -9.63
N TYR A 306 -11.54 26.34 -9.60
CA TYR A 306 -11.01 25.71 -10.80
C TYR A 306 -11.90 24.61 -11.40
N HIS A 307 -12.74 23.92 -10.61
CA HIS A 307 -13.59 22.83 -11.14
C HIS A 307 -14.83 22.61 -10.27
N ASN A 308 -15.89 22.19 -10.92
CA ASN A 308 -16.94 21.41 -10.29
C ASN A 308 -16.56 19.93 -10.43
N HIS A 309 -16.06 19.31 -9.36
CA HIS A 309 -15.66 17.91 -9.35
C HIS A 309 -15.77 17.38 -7.92
N ASP A 310 -16.43 16.25 -7.77
CA ASP A 310 -16.57 15.56 -6.49
C ASP A 310 -16.16 14.09 -6.66
N GLU A 311 -14.98 13.75 -6.17
CA GLU A 311 -14.43 12.40 -6.27
C GLU A 311 -15.25 11.39 -5.46
N ASN A 312 -15.80 11.78 -4.31
CA ASN A 312 -16.65 10.91 -3.51
C ASN A 312 -17.92 10.49 -4.26
N ASN A 313 -18.51 11.41 -5.02
CA ASN A 313 -19.65 11.08 -5.85
C ASN A 313 -19.29 10.11 -6.99
N LEU A 314 -18.09 10.21 -7.56
CA LEU A 314 -17.62 9.24 -8.56
C LEU A 314 -17.41 7.86 -7.93
N ILE A 315 -16.87 7.79 -6.71
CA ILE A 315 -16.71 6.53 -5.95
C ILE A 315 -18.08 5.86 -5.73
N VAL A 316 -19.10 6.62 -5.34
CA VAL A 316 -20.48 6.11 -5.20
C VAL A 316 -21.02 5.53 -6.51
N ILE A 317 -20.80 6.22 -7.62
CA ILE A 317 -21.22 5.74 -8.96
C ILE A 317 -20.52 4.43 -9.32
N GLN A 318 -19.22 4.35 -9.11
CA GLN A 318 -18.42 3.13 -9.35
C GLN A 318 -18.89 1.97 -8.49
N ALA A 319 -19.15 2.20 -7.19
CA ALA A 319 -19.65 1.16 -6.29
C ALA A 319 -21.02 0.62 -6.73
N LYS A 320 -21.91 1.47 -7.23
CA LYS A 320 -23.21 1.04 -7.76
C LYS A 320 -23.05 0.22 -9.04
N ALA A 321 -22.20 0.64 -9.97
CA ALA A 321 -21.91 -0.13 -11.18
C ALA A 321 -21.28 -1.51 -10.83
N LEU A 322 -20.38 -1.56 -9.87
CA LEU A 322 -19.79 -2.80 -9.37
C LEU A 322 -20.83 -3.70 -8.70
N ALA A 323 -21.71 -3.14 -7.87
CA ALA A 323 -22.78 -3.89 -7.22
C ALA A 323 -23.73 -4.54 -8.26
N TYR A 324 -24.11 -3.82 -9.33
CA TYR A 324 -24.86 -4.40 -10.43
C TYR A 324 -24.12 -5.57 -11.06
N LEU A 325 -22.87 -5.37 -11.44
CA LEU A 325 -22.06 -6.39 -12.10
C LEU A 325 -21.97 -7.67 -11.26
N LEU A 326 -21.66 -7.54 -9.95
CA LEU A 326 -21.37 -8.67 -9.09
C LEU A 326 -22.61 -9.32 -8.48
N TYR A 327 -23.63 -8.54 -8.11
CA TYR A 327 -24.88 -9.08 -7.54
C TYR A 327 -25.93 -9.41 -8.61
N ASN A 328 -25.78 -8.92 -9.84
CA ASN A 328 -26.76 -9.01 -10.91
C ASN A 328 -28.09 -8.34 -10.55
N ASP A 329 -28.02 -7.19 -9.91
CA ASP A 329 -29.15 -6.44 -9.42
C ASP A 329 -29.31 -5.14 -10.22
N GLU A 330 -30.29 -5.13 -11.10
CA GLU A 330 -30.55 -4.03 -12.04
C GLU A 330 -30.77 -2.66 -11.35
N TYR A 331 -31.24 -2.69 -10.11
CA TYR A 331 -31.41 -1.51 -9.29
C TYR A 331 -30.15 -0.64 -9.22
N TYR A 332 -29.02 -1.26 -8.91
CA TYR A 332 -27.74 -0.56 -8.85
C TYR A 332 -27.25 -0.10 -10.23
N GLY A 333 -27.50 -0.88 -11.26
CA GLY A 333 -27.13 -0.53 -12.62
C GLY A 333 -27.85 0.71 -13.13
N TYR A 334 -29.17 0.77 -12.95
CA TYR A 334 -29.97 1.95 -13.32
C TYR A 334 -29.56 3.20 -12.51
N GLN A 335 -29.27 3.04 -11.23
CA GLN A 335 -28.72 4.15 -10.43
C GLN A 335 -27.37 4.62 -10.95
N ALA A 336 -26.45 3.71 -11.26
CA ALA A 336 -25.12 4.06 -11.77
C ALA A 336 -25.23 4.86 -13.07
N ILE A 337 -26.09 4.42 -14.00
CA ILE A 337 -26.33 5.13 -15.27
C ILE A 337 -26.91 6.53 -15.04
N LEU A 338 -27.96 6.63 -14.23
CA LEU A 338 -28.61 7.91 -13.93
C LEU A 338 -27.64 8.88 -13.27
N TYR A 339 -26.87 8.39 -12.29
CA TYR A 339 -25.91 9.19 -11.53
C TYR A 339 -24.76 9.67 -12.41
N MET A 340 -24.22 8.81 -13.28
CA MET A 340 -23.13 9.18 -14.17
C MET A 340 -23.56 10.23 -15.20
N LYS A 341 -24.72 10.07 -15.82
CA LYS A 341 -25.26 11.05 -16.76
C LYS A 341 -25.50 12.39 -16.08
N ASN A 342 -26.07 12.39 -14.89
CA ASN A 342 -26.30 13.64 -14.14
C ASN A 342 -24.98 14.30 -13.72
N TYR A 343 -24.00 13.50 -13.30
CA TYR A 343 -22.66 14.00 -12.95
C TYR A 343 -22.01 14.70 -14.15
N ILE A 344 -21.97 14.04 -15.31
CA ILE A 344 -21.44 14.63 -16.56
C ILE A 344 -22.22 15.91 -16.95
N ALA A 345 -23.55 15.91 -16.84
CA ALA A 345 -24.39 17.07 -17.19
C ALA A 345 -24.05 18.27 -16.28
N SER A 346 -23.77 18.07 -15.02
CA SER A 346 -23.45 19.11 -14.04
C SER A 346 -21.96 19.50 -14.03
N LEU A 347 -21.09 18.72 -14.67
CA LEU A 347 -19.65 18.95 -14.63
C LEU A 347 -19.26 20.19 -15.47
N GLU A 348 -18.53 21.09 -14.84
CA GLU A 348 -17.88 22.23 -15.49
C GLU A 348 -16.39 22.18 -15.18
N ILE A 349 -15.59 22.12 -16.23
CA ILE A 349 -14.14 22.09 -16.11
C ILE A 349 -13.57 23.45 -16.46
N ARG A 350 -12.95 24.07 -15.47
CA ARG A 350 -12.30 25.37 -15.59
C ARG A 350 -10.81 25.19 -15.37
N ASN A 351 -9.99 25.86 -16.12
CA ASN A 351 -8.54 25.94 -16.05
C ASN A 351 -7.81 24.58 -15.94
N ILE A 352 -6.96 24.27 -16.91
CA ILE A 352 -6.32 22.97 -17.00
C ILE A 352 -4.82 23.16 -16.88
N SER A 353 -4.29 22.79 -15.70
CA SER A 353 -2.90 22.42 -15.57
C SER A 353 -2.74 20.89 -15.76
N SER A 354 -1.53 20.44 -15.98
CA SER A 354 -1.18 19.02 -16.11
C SER A 354 -1.68 18.15 -14.97
N ASP A 355 -1.55 18.62 -13.72
CA ASP A 355 -2.01 17.89 -12.54
C ASP A 355 -3.52 17.74 -12.46
N GLN A 356 -4.25 18.65 -13.06
CA GLN A 356 -5.70 18.60 -13.08
C GLN A 356 -6.24 17.62 -14.12
N GLY A 357 -5.44 17.24 -15.08
CA GLY A 357 -5.74 16.15 -16.00
C GLY A 357 -6.09 14.84 -15.29
N ARG A 358 -5.52 14.59 -14.09
CA ARG A 358 -5.86 13.42 -13.26
C ARG A 358 -7.35 13.39 -12.91
N ARG A 359 -7.98 14.53 -12.67
CA ARG A 359 -9.42 14.61 -12.33
C ARG A 359 -10.30 14.21 -13.51
N TYR A 360 -9.88 14.51 -14.74
CA TYR A 360 -10.58 14.02 -15.94
C TYR A 360 -10.48 12.51 -16.07
N GLY A 361 -9.32 11.97 -15.74
CA GLY A 361 -9.11 10.53 -15.69
C GLY A 361 -10.14 9.84 -14.82
N TYR A 362 -10.40 10.34 -13.62
CA TYR A 362 -11.44 9.78 -12.73
C TYR A 362 -12.83 9.79 -13.36
N VAL A 363 -13.21 10.87 -14.04
CA VAL A 363 -14.50 10.95 -14.74
C VAL A 363 -14.56 9.93 -15.87
N MET A 364 -13.50 9.84 -16.68
CA MET A 364 -13.40 8.89 -17.79
C MET A 364 -13.46 7.44 -17.32
N ARG A 365 -12.70 7.09 -16.29
CA ARG A 365 -12.72 5.75 -15.71
C ARG A 365 -14.07 5.38 -15.13
N THR A 366 -14.70 6.30 -14.41
CA THR A 366 -16.06 6.07 -13.86
C THR A 366 -17.07 5.89 -14.99
N ALA A 367 -17.01 6.73 -16.02
CA ALA A 367 -17.87 6.57 -17.20
C ALA A 367 -17.61 5.24 -17.92
N ALA A 368 -16.35 4.81 -18.02
CA ALA A 368 -15.97 3.53 -18.59
C ALA A 368 -16.57 2.35 -17.80
N MET A 369 -16.48 2.39 -16.48
CA MET A 369 -17.05 1.34 -15.61
C MET A 369 -18.58 1.28 -15.76
N VAL A 370 -19.26 2.41 -15.79
CA VAL A 370 -20.70 2.43 -15.99
C VAL A 370 -21.06 1.95 -17.39
N TYR A 371 -20.33 2.39 -18.42
CA TYR A 371 -20.54 2.00 -19.80
C TYR A 371 -20.40 0.50 -20.00
N ASP A 372 -19.29 -0.07 -19.51
CA ASP A 372 -18.94 -1.46 -19.73
C ASP A 372 -19.73 -2.42 -18.81
N TRP A 373 -19.80 -2.11 -17.52
CA TRP A 373 -20.43 -3.01 -16.53
C TRP A 373 -21.97 -2.96 -16.58
N CYS A 374 -22.54 -1.82 -16.97
CA CYS A 374 -23.99 -1.66 -17.12
C CYS A 374 -24.44 -1.73 -18.58
N TYR A 375 -23.62 -2.27 -19.49
CA TYR A 375 -23.85 -2.26 -20.94
C TYR A 375 -25.23 -2.79 -21.34
N ASP A 376 -25.66 -3.90 -20.76
CA ASP A 376 -26.94 -4.54 -21.06
C ASP A 376 -28.17 -3.67 -20.66
N LEU A 377 -27.98 -2.68 -19.79
CA LEU A 377 -29.02 -1.73 -19.37
C LEU A 377 -28.98 -0.42 -20.16
N LEU A 378 -27.89 -0.14 -20.89
CA LEU A 378 -27.72 1.08 -21.67
C LEU A 378 -28.44 1.00 -23.01
N THR A 379 -29.27 1.98 -23.34
CA THR A 379 -29.76 2.17 -24.70
C THR A 379 -28.64 2.66 -25.61
N LYS A 380 -28.78 2.50 -26.93
CA LYS A 380 -27.86 3.10 -27.92
C LYS A 380 -27.66 4.60 -27.66
N LYS A 381 -28.74 5.32 -27.38
CA LYS A 381 -28.69 6.75 -27.09
C LYS A 381 -27.93 7.07 -25.81
N ASP A 382 -28.06 6.26 -24.76
CA ASP A 382 -27.28 6.45 -23.53
C ASP A 382 -25.79 6.29 -23.80
N ARG A 383 -25.39 5.30 -24.61
CA ARG A 383 -23.99 5.08 -25.01
C ARG A 383 -23.45 6.28 -25.79
N GLU A 384 -24.16 6.75 -26.78
CA GLU A 384 -23.79 7.95 -27.55
C GLU A 384 -23.64 9.18 -26.66
N GLN A 385 -24.58 9.39 -25.73
CA GLN A 385 -24.51 10.49 -24.77
C GLN A 385 -23.36 10.40 -23.80
N LEU A 386 -23.02 9.21 -23.28
CA LEU A 386 -21.88 9.04 -22.41
C LEU A 386 -20.57 9.34 -23.14
N ILE A 387 -20.40 8.85 -24.37
CA ILE A 387 -19.21 9.14 -25.19
C ILE A 387 -19.10 10.65 -25.45
N ALA A 388 -20.14 11.26 -26.00
CA ALA A 388 -20.13 12.67 -26.33
C ALA A 388 -19.99 13.57 -25.10
N GLY A 389 -20.62 13.19 -23.98
CA GLY A 389 -20.54 13.91 -22.73
C GLY A 389 -19.12 13.92 -22.15
N VAL A 390 -18.45 12.77 -22.16
CA VAL A 390 -17.04 12.65 -21.75
C VAL A 390 -16.15 13.48 -22.67
N GLU A 391 -16.28 13.34 -23.99
CA GLU A 391 -15.50 14.12 -24.97
C GLU A 391 -15.68 15.63 -24.77
N ASN A 392 -16.90 16.10 -24.58
CA ASN A 392 -17.18 17.52 -24.37
C ASN A 392 -16.60 18.04 -23.05
N CYS A 393 -16.58 17.21 -21.98
CA CYS A 393 -16.00 17.60 -20.72
C CYS A 393 -14.49 17.78 -20.81
N ILE A 394 -13.78 16.87 -21.47
CA ILE A 394 -12.31 16.86 -21.51
C ILE A 394 -11.72 17.78 -22.58
N CYS A 395 -12.48 18.13 -23.61
CA CYS A 395 -11.98 18.96 -24.73
C CYS A 395 -12.33 20.44 -24.60
N ARG A 396 -13.15 20.84 -23.65
CA ARG A 396 -13.57 22.23 -23.44
C ARG A 396 -13.30 22.70 -22.03
N GLY A 397 -12.72 23.89 -21.87
CA GLY A 397 -12.46 24.49 -20.58
C GLY A 397 -12.35 26.01 -20.66
N GLU A 398 -12.02 26.62 -19.51
CA GLU A 398 -11.78 28.06 -19.41
C GLU A 398 -10.36 28.27 -18.85
N ASN A 399 -9.64 29.26 -19.37
CA ASN A 399 -8.36 29.67 -18.84
C ASN A 399 -8.50 30.56 -17.59
N GLU A 400 -7.37 30.94 -16.97
CA GLU A 400 -7.36 31.80 -15.80
C GLU A 400 -8.05 33.17 -15.98
N LYS A 401 -8.29 33.57 -17.23
CA LYS A 401 -8.98 34.81 -17.58
C LYS A 401 -10.47 34.61 -17.88
N ASN A 402 -10.97 33.38 -17.65
CA ASN A 402 -12.32 32.94 -18.03
C ASN A 402 -12.58 32.94 -19.53
N ASP A 403 -11.56 32.95 -20.39
CA ASP A 403 -11.73 32.74 -21.81
C ASP A 403 -11.98 31.24 -22.05
N LYS A 404 -12.98 30.91 -22.88
CA LYS A 404 -13.20 29.54 -23.32
C LYS A 404 -12.04 29.07 -24.17
N ILE A 405 -11.45 27.99 -23.77
CA ILE A 405 -10.33 27.40 -24.49
C ILE A 405 -10.65 25.98 -24.93
N GLU A 406 -10.05 25.58 -26.02
CA GLU A 406 -10.00 24.20 -26.45
C GLU A 406 -8.82 23.50 -25.77
N ILE A 407 -9.09 22.37 -25.15
CA ILE A 407 -8.06 21.61 -24.49
C ILE A 407 -7.51 20.63 -25.48
N LYS A 408 -6.20 20.65 -25.66
CA LYS A 408 -5.49 19.62 -26.40
C LYS A 408 -5.46 18.35 -25.58
N PHE A 409 -6.06 17.33 -26.10
CA PHE A 409 -6.20 16.06 -25.42
C PHE A 409 -5.44 14.96 -26.18
N PRO A 410 -4.77 14.05 -25.45
CA PRO A 410 -4.50 14.07 -24.00
C PRO A 410 -3.43 15.12 -23.66
N PRO A 411 -3.46 15.71 -22.45
CA PRO A 411 -2.43 16.62 -22.03
C PRO A 411 -1.07 15.91 -22.08
N TYR A 412 -0.05 16.62 -22.55
CA TYR A 412 1.26 16.05 -22.76
C TYR A 412 2.32 16.98 -22.18
N ASP A 413 2.51 16.93 -20.87
CA ASP A 413 3.46 17.79 -20.21
C ASP A 413 4.80 17.11 -20.02
N HIS A 414 4.79 15.84 -19.65
CA HIS A 414 5.96 15.03 -19.37
C HIS A 414 5.93 13.76 -20.20
N GLY A 415 7.08 13.32 -20.67
CA GLY A 415 7.18 12.12 -21.49
C GLY A 415 6.92 10.84 -20.72
N ALA A 416 6.72 9.76 -21.43
CA ALA A 416 6.50 8.42 -20.85
C ALA A 416 7.63 7.96 -19.92
N ILE A 417 8.82 8.55 -20.00
CA ILE A 417 9.96 8.18 -19.15
C ILE A 417 9.81 8.74 -17.75
N GLU A 418 9.60 10.07 -17.63
CA GLU A 418 9.34 10.73 -16.37
C GLU A 418 7.94 10.39 -15.84
N GLY A 419 6.97 10.30 -16.75
CA GLY A 419 5.62 9.81 -16.52
C GLY A 419 4.71 10.72 -15.69
N HIS A 420 5.14 11.89 -15.26
CA HIS A 420 4.36 12.78 -14.43
C HIS A 420 3.00 13.13 -15.06
N SER A 421 1.92 12.86 -14.36
CA SER A 421 0.52 13.05 -14.76
C SER A 421 0.04 12.17 -15.93
N CYS A 422 0.90 11.78 -16.88
CA CYS A 422 0.51 11.01 -18.05
C CYS A 422 0.17 9.55 -17.72
N GLU A 423 0.85 8.95 -16.74
CA GLU A 423 0.73 7.51 -16.48
C GLU A 423 -0.64 7.11 -15.99
N SER A 424 -1.12 7.75 -14.92
CA SER A 424 -2.46 7.44 -14.39
C SER A 424 -3.55 7.70 -15.41
N GLN A 425 -3.41 8.75 -16.20
CA GLN A 425 -4.38 9.10 -17.22
C GLN A 425 -4.33 8.12 -18.39
N MET A 426 -3.15 7.93 -18.99
CA MET A 426 -3.01 7.12 -20.19
C MET A 426 -3.20 5.63 -19.89
N GLN A 427 -2.52 5.13 -18.89
CA GLN A 427 -2.40 3.69 -18.65
C GLN A 427 -3.56 3.11 -17.85
N ARG A 428 -4.25 3.90 -17.05
CA ARG A 428 -5.42 3.45 -16.28
C ARG A 428 -6.71 4.04 -16.81
N ASP A 429 -6.84 5.36 -16.75
CA ASP A 429 -8.13 6.00 -16.88
C ASP A 429 -8.59 6.11 -18.33
N TYR A 430 -7.72 6.60 -19.22
CA TYR A 430 -8.03 6.74 -20.64
C TYR A 430 -8.10 5.40 -21.35
N LEU A 431 -7.20 4.47 -20.99
CA LEU A 431 -7.25 3.11 -21.51
C LEU A 431 -8.56 2.41 -21.10
N SER A 432 -9.01 2.59 -19.84
CA SER A 432 -10.32 2.07 -19.40
C SER A 432 -11.45 2.56 -20.30
N PHE A 433 -11.51 3.87 -20.58
CA PHE A 433 -12.53 4.42 -21.43
C PHE A 433 -12.40 3.94 -22.88
N ALA A 434 -11.19 3.94 -23.41
CA ALA A 434 -10.90 3.49 -24.77
C ALA A 434 -11.31 2.02 -25.00
N VAL A 435 -11.03 1.15 -24.03
CA VAL A 435 -11.46 -0.26 -24.06
C VAL A 435 -12.97 -0.39 -23.93
N ALA A 436 -13.58 0.33 -23.00
CA ALA A 436 -15.02 0.23 -22.76
C ALA A 436 -15.85 0.59 -23.98
N VAL A 437 -15.44 1.60 -24.76
CA VAL A 437 -16.22 2.09 -25.91
C VAL A 437 -15.77 1.53 -27.28
N TYR A 438 -14.76 0.68 -27.31
CA TYR A 438 -14.18 0.18 -28.56
C TYR A 438 -15.18 -0.62 -29.39
N GLY A 439 -15.29 -0.29 -30.68
CA GLY A 439 -16.02 -1.08 -31.68
C GLY A 439 -17.56 -1.08 -31.60
N ASP A 440 -18.13 -0.38 -30.62
CA ASP A 440 -19.57 -0.38 -30.42
C ASP A 440 -20.34 0.41 -31.49
N GLU A 441 -21.60 0.04 -31.70
CA GLU A 441 -22.53 0.72 -32.62
C GLU A 441 -23.02 2.09 -32.09
N ALA A 442 -22.16 2.87 -31.46
CA ALA A 442 -22.48 4.22 -31.01
C ALA A 442 -21.81 5.24 -31.94
N GLU A 443 -22.44 6.40 -32.14
CA GLU A 443 -21.76 7.52 -32.82
C GLU A 443 -20.70 8.13 -31.89
N GLY A 444 -19.50 8.36 -32.45
CA GLY A 444 -18.38 8.94 -31.73
C GLY A 444 -17.02 8.40 -32.19
N ASN A 445 -15.97 8.73 -31.48
CA ASN A 445 -14.60 8.32 -31.83
C ASN A 445 -14.18 7.01 -31.14
N ASN A 446 -15.12 6.11 -30.90
CA ASN A 446 -14.96 4.93 -30.07
C ASN A 446 -13.80 4.00 -30.46
N SER A 447 -13.60 3.70 -31.75
CA SER A 447 -12.43 2.93 -32.19
C SER A 447 -11.14 3.74 -32.16
N SER A 448 -11.22 5.03 -32.51
CA SER A 448 -10.06 5.93 -32.52
C SER A 448 -9.50 6.18 -31.10
N TRP A 449 -10.33 6.13 -30.07
CA TRP A 449 -9.87 6.19 -28.67
C TRP A 449 -8.89 5.07 -28.37
N TYR A 450 -9.24 3.84 -28.69
CA TYR A 450 -8.38 2.68 -28.40
C TYR A 450 -7.09 2.71 -29.25
N GLU A 451 -7.21 2.93 -30.56
CA GLU A 451 -6.05 2.99 -31.45
C GLU A 451 -5.04 4.05 -31.00
N TYR A 452 -5.53 5.20 -30.57
CA TYR A 452 -4.66 6.27 -30.09
C TYR A 452 -4.03 5.95 -28.71
N ILE A 453 -4.85 5.60 -27.73
CA ILE A 453 -4.38 5.38 -26.35
C ILE A 453 -3.50 4.13 -26.26
N ALA A 454 -3.97 3.00 -26.78
CA ALA A 454 -3.18 1.77 -26.81
C ALA A 454 -1.92 1.93 -27.67
N GLY A 455 -2.03 2.60 -28.83
CA GLY A 455 -0.88 2.90 -29.69
C GLY A 455 0.21 3.67 -28.94
N ARG A 456 -0.15 4.70 -28.17
CA ARG A 456 0.82 5.42 -27.34
C ARG A 456 1.44 4.54 -26.26
N ILE A 457 0.64 3.72 -25.58
CA ILE A 457 1.16 2.82 -24.56
C ILE A 457 2.19 1.85 -25.18
N TYR A 458 1.85 1.25 -26.30
CA TYR A 458 2.74 0.32 -27.01
C TYR A 458 4.05 0.95 -27.50
N HIS A 459 4.02 2.21 -27.93
CA HIS A 459 5.18 2.87 -28.55
C HIS A 459 5.97 3.79 -27.63
N GLU A 460 5.34 4.35 -26.60
CA GLU A 460 6.02 5.28 -25.70
C GLU A 460 6.35 4.63 -24.34
N PHE A 461 5.37 3.97 -23.69
CA PHE A 461 5.57 3.45 -22.33
C PHE A 461 6.27 2.08 -22.33
N ILE A 462 5.73 1.10 -23.04
CA ILE A 462 6.19 -0.28 -22.99
C ILE A 462 7.68 -0.42 -23.36
N PRO A 463 8.22 0.20 -24.44
CA PRO A 463 9.62 0.01 -24.79
C PRO A 463 10.58 0.46 -23.70
N PHE A 464 10.30 1.61 -23.06
CA PHE A 464 11.12 2.08 -21.96
C PHE A 464 10.97 1.20 -20.72
N ARG A 465 9.75 0.81 -20.35
CA ARG A 465 9.48 -0.05 -19.18
C ARG A 465 10.14 -1.41 -19.33
N GLN A 466 9.97 -2.05 -20.47
CA GLN A 466 10.65 -3.34 -20.76
C GLN A 466 12.17 -3.23 -20.69
N TYR A 467 12.74 -2.18 -21.27
CA TYR A 467 14.18 -1.96 -21.21
C TYR A 467 14.65 -1.73 -19.76
N TYR A 468 14.02 -0.80 -19.06
CA TYR A 468 14.43 -0.41 -17.71
C TYR A 468 14.22 -1.55 -16.70
N TYR A 469 13.04 -2.14 -16.69
CA TYR A 469 12.68 -3.18 -15.73
C TYR A 469 13.43 -4.49 -15.94
N SER A 470 13.71 -4.85 -17.19
CA SER A 470 14.55 -6.02 -17.47
C SER A 470 15.97 -5.88 -16.93
N ASN A 471 16.53 -4.68 -17.00
CA ASN A 471 17.90 -4.38 -16.59
C ASN A 471 17.99 -4.00 -15.09
N ALA A 472 17.21 -3.04 -14.64
CA ALA A 472 17.20 -2.57 -13.26
C ALA A 472 16.50 -3.54 -12.32
N GLY A 473 15.41 -4.17 -12.74
CA GLY A 473 14.64 -5.10 -11.90
C GLY A 473 13.84 -4.42 -10.80
N VAL A 474 13.59 -3.11 -10.92
CA VAL A 474 12.87 -2.32 -9.93
C VAL A 474 12.16 -1.16 -10.64
N VAL A 475 11.12 -0.63 -10.02
CA VAL A 475 10.40 0.56 -10.51
C VAL A 475 11.34 1.76 -10.58
N HIS A 476 11.14 2.62 -11.56
CA HIS A 476 11.87 3.89 -11.63
C HIS A 476 11.26 4.94 -10.69
N GLN A 477 12.01 5.97 -10.38
CA GLN A 477 11.62 7.11 -9.51
C GLN A 477 11.38 6.75 -8.03
N GLY A 478 12.16 5.79 -7.54
CA GLY A 478 12.32 5.53 -6.13
C GLY A 478 11.09 4.96 -5.41
N THR A 479 11.11 5.11 -4.10
CA THR A 479 10.11 4.51 -3.20
C THR A 479 8.90 5.42 -2.93
N GLY A 480 8.99 6.70 -3.24
CA GLY A 480 7.91 7.66 -3.11
C GLY A 480 6.91 7.56 -4.25
N TYR A 481 7.32 8.03 -5.42
CA TYR A 481 6.46 8.11 -6.61
C TYR A 481 6.46 6.84 -7.47
N GLY A 482 7.52 6.03 -7.37
CA GLY A 482 7.65 4.78 -8.14
C GLY A 482 6.46 3.83 -7.99
N PRO A 483 6.07 3.43 -6.76
CA PRO A 483 4.94 2.52 -6.55
C PRO A 483 3.61 3.03 -7.11
N GLY A 484 3.29 4.31 -6.88
CA GLY A 484 2.05 4.91 -7.39
C GLY A 484 1.99 4.94 -8.92
N ARG A 485 3.12 5.23 -9.58
CA ARG A 485 3.20 5.21 -11.05
C ARG A 485 3.18 3.81 -11.61
N HIS A 486 3.91 2.89 -10.99
CA HIS A 486 3.93 1.48 -11.34
C HIS A 486 2.56 0.82 -11.22
N SER A 487 1.74 1.24 -10.26
CA SER A 487 0.36 0.76 -10.13
C SER A 487 -0.44 0.99 -11.41
N ASN A 488 -0.23 2.12 -12.09
CA ASN A 488 -0.94 2.42 -13.34
C ASN A 488 -0.50 1.53 -14.50
N GLU A 489 0.75 1.09 -14.52
CA GLU A 489 1.27 0.12 -15.49
C GLU A 489 0.68 -1.27 -15.25
N LEU A 490 0.53 -1.66 -13.99
CA LEU A 490 -0.17 -2.89 -13.61
C LEU A 490 -1.66 -2.82 -13.95
N PHE A 491 -2.31 -1.68 -13.76
CA PHE A 491 -3.67 -1.47 -14.24
C PHE A 491 -3.79 -1.63 -15.75
N ALA A 492 -2.85 -1.05 -16.52
CA ALA A 492 -2.83 -1.26 -17.97
C ALA A 492 -2.64 -2.73 -18.33
N ALA A 493 -1.71 -3.42 -17.68
CA ALA A 493 -1.47 -4.85 -17.89
C ALA A 493 -2.73 -5.68 -17.58
N TRP A 494 -3.45 -5.36 -16.51
CA TRP A 494 -4.71 -5.99 -16.17
C TRP A 494 -5.80 -5.72 -17.20
N ILE A 495 -5.99 -4.46 -17.60
CA ILE A 495 -6.97 -4.09 -18.62
C ILE A 495 -6.69 -4.83 -19.93
N PHE A 496 -5.44 -4.83 -20.41
CA PHE A 496 -5.06 -5.56 -21.62
C PHE A 496 -5.26 -7.08 -21.46
N LYS A 497 -4.81 -7.68 -20.34
CA LYS A 497 -4.98 -9.12 -20.08
C LYS A 497 -6.45 -9.53 -20.18
N VAL A 498 -7.37 -8.75 -19.61
CA VAL A 498 -8.80 -9.03 -19.61
C VAL A 498 -9.43 -8.73 -20.98
N ALA A 499 -9.14 -7.57 -21.55
CA ALA A 499 -9.80 -7.14 -22.78
C ALA A 499 -9.26 -7.83 -24.04
N THR A 500 -7.98 -8.23 -24.08
CA THR A 500 -7.31 -8.76 -25.26
C THR A 500 -6.72 -10.17 -25.08
N GLY A 501 -6.67 -10.65 -23.84
CA GLY A 501 -6.01 -11.91 -23.49
C GLY A 501 -4.49 -11.82 -23.34
N VAL A 502 -3.86 -10.65 -23.54
CA VAL A 502 -2.41 -10.47 -23.56
C VAL A 502 -1.97 -9.37 -22.59
N ASN A 503 -0.90 -9.64 -21.82
CA ASN A 503 -0.16 -8.61 -21.09
C ASN A 503 1.01 -8.10 -21.97
N PRO A 504 0.94 -6.90 -22.56
CA PRO A 504 1.97 -6.41 -23.47
C PRO A 504 3.26 -5.99 -22.77
N TYR A 505 3.26 -5.79 -21.47
CA TYR A 505 4.47 -5.46 -20.69
C TYR A 505 5.37 -6.67 -20.46
N GLY A 506 4.81 -7.89 -20.49
CA GLY A 506 5.57 -9.13 -20.25
C GLY A 506 6.08 -9.26 -18.81
N ASP A 507 7.01 -10.21 -18.61
CA ASP A 507 7.54 -10.58 -17.28
C ASP A 507 8.37 -9.47 -16.60
N SER A 508 8.88 -8.52 -17.37
CA SER A 508 9.68 -7.41 -16.83
C SER A 508 8.89 -6.56 -15.84
N LEU A 509 7.58 -6.40 -16.06
CA LEU A 509 6.68 -5.69 -15.16
C LEU A 509 6.59 -6.38 -13.79
N GLY A 510 6.44 -7.71 -13.78
CA GLY A 510 6.42 -8.51 -12.56
C GLY A 510 7.73 -8.42 -11.77
N LYS A 511 8.86 -8.48 -12.49
CA LYS A 511 10.18 -8.29 -11.88
C LYS A 511 10.33 -6.94 -11.20
N ALA A 512 9.83 -5.87 -11.80
CA ALA A 512 9.88 -4.52 -11.22
C ALA A 512 9.01 -4.41 -9.97
N THR A 513 7.89 -5.09 -9.93
CA THR A 513 7.03 -5.16 -8.74
C THR A 513 7.79 -5.76 -7.55
N TRP A 514 8.41 -6.93 -7.71
CA TRP A 514 9.24 -7.53 -6.67
C TRP A 514 10.39 -6.61 -6.25
N GLY A 515 11.00 -5.89 -7.20
CA GLY A 515 12.01 -4.88 -6.93
C GLY A 515 11.53 -3.77 -6.00
N ALA A 516 10.28 -3.32 -6.14
CA ALA A 516 9.69 -2.31 -5.25
C ALA A 516 9.59 -2.81 -3.79
N PHE A 517 9.23 -4.08 -3.59
CA PHE A 517 9.17 -4.68 -2.26
C PHE A 517 10.56 -4.96 -1.65
N ASN A 518 11.60 -5.05 -2.44
CA ASN A 518 12.97 -5.23 -1.95
C ASN A 518 13.50 -4.05 -1.13
N TYR A 519 12.84 -2.90 -1.13
CA TYR A 519 13.20 -1.80 -0.23
C TYR A 519 12.75 -2.02 1.23
N GLU A 520 11.92 -3.02 1.53
CA GLU A 520 11.52 -3.32 2.90
C GLU A 520 12.74 -3.68 3.75
N ILE A 521 12.83 -3.07 4.94
CA ILE A 521 13.91 -3.32 5.91
C ILE A 521 13.38 -4.15 7.07
N ALA A 522 12.30 -3.68 7.65
CA ALA A 522 11.58 -4.24 8.77
C ALA A 522 10.07 -4.05 8.51
N PRO A 523 9.16 -4.69 9.24
CA PRO A 523 7.73 -4.56 9.01
C PRO A 523 7.28 -3.09 8.95
N GLY A 524 6.81 -2.63 7.78
CA GLY A 524 6.36 -1.27 7.54
C GLY A 524 7.47 -0.20 7.38
N LYS A 525 8.73 -0.60 7.33
CA LYS A 525 9.90 0.28 7.14
C LYS A 525 10.59 -0.03 5.82
N ILE A 526 10.94 1.01 5.07
CA ILE A 526 11.66 0.91 3.80
C ILE A 526 12.88 1.84 3.79
N PHE A 527 13.86 1.56 2.92
CA PHE A 527 14.90 2.51 2.58
C PHE A 527 14.30 3.70 1.80
N ASN A 528 14.90 4.87 1.96
CA ASN A 528 14.50 6.06 1.21
C ASN A 528 15.13 6.05 -0.18
N ASP A 529 14.32 6.29 -1.20
CA ASP A 529 14.80 6.48 -2.56
C ASP A 529 13.91 7.52 -3.26
N GLY A 530 14.44 8.71 -3.51
CA GLY A 530 13.69 9.85 -4.00
C GLY A 530 12.77 10.46 -2.92
N ASP A 531 11.66 11.04 -3.34
CA ASP A 531 10.72 11.81 -2.48
C ASP A 531 9.90 10.91 -1.55
N LYS A 532 10.52 10.35 -0.50
CA LYS A 532 9.86 9.46 0.46
C LYS A 532 10.39 9.67 1.89
N ASP A 533 9.56 9.36 2.86
CA ASP A 533 9.77 9.56 4.30
C ASP A 533 9.99 8.26 5.11
N GLY A 534 10.33 7.15 4.45
CA GLY A 534 10.73 5.89 5.10
C GLY A 534 9.60 4.96 5.53
N ASP A 535 8.36 5.27 5.20
CA ASP A 535 7.21 4.42 5.47
C ASP A 535 6.63 3.78 4.19
N TRP A 536 5.85 2.70 4.35
CA TRP A 536 5.15 2.07 3.25
C TRP A 536 4.12 3.01 2.62
N HIS A 537 4.08 3.03 1.29
CA HIS A 537 3.02 3.72 0.54
C HIS A 537 1.74 2.89 0.45
N ASP A 538 0.60 3.58 0.43
CA ASP A 538 -0.71 2.96 0.27
C ASP A 538 -0.84 2.25 -1.08
N GLU A 539 -0.19 2.77 -2.10
CA GLU A 539 -0.16 2.19 -3.45
C GLU A 539 0.46 0.80 -3.51
N LEU A 540 1.35 0.44 -2.59
CA LEU A 540 1.95 -0.90 -2.55
C LEU A 540 0.92 -2.01 -2.36
N PHE A 541 -0.17 -1.72 -1.66
CA PHE A 541 -1.28 -2.66 -1.54
C PHE A 541 -1.95 -2.96 -2.89
N TYR A 542 -2.22 -1.93 -3.69
CA TYR A 542 -2.77 -2.10 -5.05
C TYR A 542 -1.80 -2.84 -5.95
N VAL A 543 -0.53 -2.44 -5.88
CA VAL A 543 0.57 -3.06 -6.62
C VAL A 543 0.62 -4.55 -6.35
N ALA A 544 0.55 -4.98 -5.08
CA ALA A 544 0.57 -6.39 -4.72
C ALA A 544 -0.63 -7.17 -5.27
N LEU A 545 -1.86 -6.67 -5.06
CA LEU A 545 -3.06 -7.37 -5.50
C LEU A 545 -3.18 -7.47 -7.02
N ILE A 546 -2.90 -6.38 -7.75
CA ILE A 546 -2.99 -6.39 -9.21
C ILE A 546 -1.90 -7.27 -9.82
N HIS A 547 -0.69 -7.22 -9.27
CA HIS A 547 0.39 -8.11 -9.66
C HIS A 547 0.00 -9.57 -9.46
N ALA A 548 -0.50 -9.91 -8.26
CA ALA A 548 -0.92 -11.29 -7.95
C ALA A 548 -1.95 -11.79 -8.97
N TYR A 549 -2.89 -10.95 -9.40
CA TYR A 549 -3.86 -11.29 -10.43
C TYR A 549 -3.24 -11.41 -11.83
N VAL A 550 -2.43 -10.44 -12.25
CA VAL A 550 -1.86 -10.40 -13.61
C VAL A 550 -0.92 -11.56 -13.86
N PHE A 551 -0.11 -11.91 -12.86
CA PHE A 551 0.94 -12.94 -12.94
C PHE A 551 0.60 -14.25 -12.25
N GLU A 552 -0.57 -14.34 -11.60
CA GLU A 552 -1.02 -15.52 -10.84
C GLU A 552 0.01 -15.94 -9.77
N ASP A 553 0.47 -14.93 -8.99
CA ASP A 553 1.60 -15.05 -8.06
C ASP A 553 1.11 -15.20 -6.62
N PRO A 554 1.22 -16.39 -6.00
CA PRO A 554 0.76 -16.65 -4.63
C PRO A 554 1.59 -15.94 -3.55
N ASP A 555 2.88 -15.69 -3.81
CA ASP A 555 3.75 -14.98 -2.85
C ASP A 555 3.37 -13.50 -2.79
N MET A 556 3.06 -12.91 -3.95
CA MET A 556 2.58 -11.54 -4.00
C MET A 556 1.17 -11.38 -3.44
N LEU A 557 0.32 -12.42 -3.55
CA LEU A 557 -0.97 -12.43 -2.84
C LEU A 557 -0.77 -12.44 -1.32
N ALA A 558 0.17 -13.25 -0.81
CA ALA A 558 0.52 -13.27 0.61
C ALA A 558 1.05 -11.89 1.08
N MET A 559 1.82 -11.19 0.23
CA MET A 559 2.27 -9.82 0.49
C MET A 559 1.07 -8.86 0.58
N GLY A 560 0.13 -8.94 -0.35
CA GLY A 560 -1.08 -8.13 -0.35
C GLY A 560 -1.96 -8.37 0.89
N GLU A 561 -2.14 -9.61 1.29
CA GLU A 561 -2.90 -9.96 2.51
C GLU A 561 -2.20 -9.47 3.79
N TYR A 562 -0.87 -9.60 3.86
CA TYR A 562 -0.10 -9.02 4.95
C TYR A 562 -0.28 -7.50 5.04
N LEU A 563 -0.23 -6.79 3.93
CA LEU A 563 -0.44 -5.34 3.90
C LEU A 563 -1.84 -4.95 4.37
N MET A 564 -2.86 -5.75 4.03
CA MET A 564 -4.22 -5.55 4.54
C MET A 564 -4.30 -5.69 6.07
N GLU A 565 -3.66 -6.71 6.63
CA GLU A 565 -3.63 -6.95 8.08
C GLU A 565 -2.83 -5.88 8.83
N PHE A 566 -1.66 -5.55 8.32
CA PHE A 566 -0.78 -4.54 8.90
C PHE A 566 -1.49 -3.19 9.06
N ARG A 567 -2.34 -2.82 8.11
CA ARG A 567 -3.05 -1.55 8.10
C ARG A 567 -4.29 -1.49 8.98
N LYS A 568 -4.95 -2.60 9.24
CA LYS A 568 -6.08 -2.64 10.20
C LYS A 568 -5.71 -2.11 11.58
N ASN A 569 -4.43 -2.18 11.94
CA ASN A 569 -3.93 -1.81 13.26
C ASN A 569 -3.47 -0.35 13.42
N GLY A 570 -3.67 0.53 12.43
CA GLY A 570 -3.28 1.93 12.59
C GLY A 570 -3.36 2.84 11.36
N CYS A 571 -3.68 2.34 10.17
CA CYS A 571 -3.84 3.13 8.95
C CYS A 571 -5.23 2.95 8.34
N THR A 572 -5.82 4.04 7.88
CA THR A 572 -7.03 4.01 7.06
C THR A 572 -6.68 3.55 5.65
N ILE A 573 -6.99 2.30 5.30
CA ILE A 573 -7.05 1.92 3.89
C ILE A 573 -8.33 2.54 3.34
N SER A 574 -8.22 3.43 2.40
CA SER A 574 -9.35 3.68 1.51
C SER A 574 -9.48 2.43 0.62
N TYR A 575 -10.45 1.59 0.92
CA TYR A 575 -10.88 0.58 -0.04
C TYR A 575 -11.42 1.32 -1.25
N ASN A 576 -10.67 1.36 -2.32
CA ASN A 576 -11.25 1.80 -3.57
C ASN A 576 -11.82 0.58 -4.31
N GLU A 577 -12.72 0.87 -5.21
CA GLU A 577 -13.45 -0.10 -6.03
C GLU A 577 -12.53 -1.09 -6.77
N LEU A 578 -11.39 -0.61 -7.25
CA LEU A 578 -10.47 -1.43 -8.04
C LEU A 578 -9.74 -2.47 -7.18
N ASN A 579 -9.49 -2.18 -5.92
CA ASN A 579 -8.91 -3.16 -5.00
C ASN A 579 -9.88 -4.27 -4.68
N VAL A 580 -11.15 -3.91 -4.50
CA VAL A 580 -12.22 -4.89 -4.28
C VAL A 580 -12.36 -5.76 -5.51
N VAL A 581 -12.36 -5.18 -6.71
CA VAL A 581 -12.43 -5.94 -7.96
C VAL A 581 -11.21 -6.86 -8.12
N ALA A 582 -9.99 -6.36 -7.84
CA ALA A 582 -8.77 -7.16 -7.92
C ALA A 582 -8.81 -8.34 -6.93
N TYR A 583 -9.23 -8.11 -5.68
CA TYR A 583 -9.33 -9.15 -4.67
C TYR A 583 -10.40 -10.20 -5.03
N VAL A 584 -11.56 -9.76 -5.50
CA VAL A 584 -12.64 -10.64 -5.97
C VAL A 584 -12.18 -11.46 -7.19
N ALA A 585 -11.43 -10.85 -8.12
CA ALA A 585 -10.89 -11.55 -9.28
C ALA A 585 -9.85 -12.62 -8.89
N LEU A 586 -8.97 -12.30 -7.95
CA LEU A 586 -7.98 -13.26 -7.44
C LEU A 586 -8.64 -14.49 -6.84
N ARG A 587 -9.63 -14.31 -5.98
CA ARG A 587 -10.30 -15.40 -5.27
C ARG A 587 -11.30 -16.18 -6.13
N GLY A 588 -11.94 -15.53 -7.10
CA GLY A 588 -13.01 -16.10 -7.90
C GLY A 588 -12.63 -16.59 -9.30
N ILE A 589 -11.58 -16.04 -9.88
CA ILE A 589 -11.12 -16.36 -11.24
C ILE A 589 -9.87 -17.23 -11.20
N CYS A 590 -8.86 -16.80 -10.47
CA CYS A 590 -7.57 -17.49 -10.42
C CYS A 590 -7.58 -18.65 -9.43
N GLU A 591 -8.53 -18.69 -8.48
CA GLU A 591 -8.54 -19.65 -7.37
C GLU A 591 -7.19 -19.67 -6.62
N LEU A 592 -6.52 -18.50 -6.57
CA LEU A 592 -5.19 -18.37 -6.05
C LEU A 592 -5.22 -18.34 -4.52
N GLU A 593 -4.43 -19.20 -3.90
CA GLU A 593 -4.22 -19.21 -2.45
C GLU A 593 -2.89 -18.56 -2.10
N PRO A 594 -2.82 -17.75 -1.02
CA PRO A 594 -1.58 -17.10 -0.63
C PRO A 594 -0.55 -18.11 -0.12
N SER A 595 0.72 -17.85 -0.38
CA SER A 595 1.82 -18.63 0.18
C SER A 595 1.92 -18.44 1.71
N GLU A 596 2.46 -19.45 2.42
CA GLU A 596 2.68 -19.38 3.87
C GLU A 596 3.71 -18.29 4.25
N ASN A 597 4.70 -18.06 3.38
CA ASN A 597 5.77 -17.08 3.58
C ASN A 597 5.81 -16.06 2.45
N ARG A 598 5.46 -14.81 2.73
CA ARG A 598 5.46 -13.71 1.75
C ARG A 598 6.86 -13.33 1.24
N TYR A 599 7.93 -13.83 1.84
CA TYR A 599 9.31 -13.58 1.44
C TYR A 599 9.93 -14.73 0.65
N GLU A 600 9.14 -15.77 0.28
CA GLU A 600 9.67 -16.98 -0.36
C GLU A 600 10.46 -16.67 -1.64
N SER A 601 9.96 -15.72 -2.46
CA SER A 601 10.62 -15.30 -3.71
C SER A 601 11.64 -14.16 -3.53
N MET A 602 11.97 -13.75 -2.30
CA MET A 602 12.82 -12.58 -2.06
C MET A 602 14.22 -12.96 -1.56
N ASN A 603 15.24 -12.42 -2.21
CA ASN A 603 16.64 -12.63 -1.84
C ASN A 603 17.11 -11.67 -0.73
N LEU A 604 18.00 -12.14 0.13
CA LEU A 604 18.65 -11.29 1.15
C LEU A 604 19.64 -10.29 0.53
N ILE A 605 20.22 -10.62 -0.61
CA ILE A 605 21.08 -9.73 -1.41
C ILE A 605 20.39 -9.48 -2.74
N GLN A 606 19.86 -8.29 -2.93
CA GLN A 606 19.26 -7.86 -4.20
C GLN A 606 20.18 -6.87 -4.90
N TYR A 607 20.56 -7.17 -6.15
CA TYR A 607 21.20 -6.22 -7.05
C TYR A 607 20.24 -5.76 -8.12
N ASN A 608 19.99 -4.46 -8.15
CA ASN A 608 19.24 -3.79 -9.20
C ASN A 608 20.25 -3.24 -10.22
N GLY A 609 20.17 -3.75 -11.45
CA GLY A 609 21.18 -3.52 -12.48
C GLY A 609 21.17 -2.11 -13.07
N SER A 610 21.92 -1.94 -14.17
CA SER A 610 21.93 -0.68 -14.94
C SER A 610 20.51 -0.32 -15.41
N PRO A 611 20.10 0.96 -15.36
CA PRO A 611 20.93 2.14 -15.07
C PRO A 611 21.00 2.52 -13.60
N LEU A 612 20.42 1.72 -12.71
CA LEU A 612 20.28 2.08 -11.28
C LEU A 612 21.53 1.72 -10.46
N GLY A 613 22.17 0.58 -10.73
CA GLY A 613 23.40 0.18 -10.06
C GLY A 613 23.29 0.15 -8.54
N GLN A 614 22.37 -0.66 -8.02
CA GLN A 614 21.96 -0.61 -6.62
C GLN A 614 22.01 -1.96 -5.93
N TYR A 615 22.53 -1.99 -4.73
CA TYR A 615 22.37 -3.12 -3.80
C TYR A 615 21.43 -2.76 -2.66
N VAL A 616 20.53 -3.69 -2.35
CA VAL A 616 19.78 -3.74 -1.09
C VAL A 616 20.12 -5.07 -0.43
N VAL A 617 20.71 -5.03 0.75
CA VAL A 617 21.23 -6.20 1.43
C VAL A 617 20.76 -6.22 2.88
N ARG A 618 20.34 -7.39 3.37
CA ARG A 618 19.90 -7.60 4.75
C ARG A 618 20.26 -9.01 5.23
N ASN A 619 20.32 -9.21 6.52
CA ASN A 619 20.58 -10.54 7.09
C ASN A 619 19.34 -11.34 7.46
N SER A 620 18.15 -10.70 7.44
CA SER A 620 16.87 -11.35 7.68
C SER A 620 15.72 -10.52 7.09
N TRP A 621 14.60 -11.17 6.79
CA TRP A 621 13.35 -10.55 6.39
C TRP A 621 12.38 -10.45 7.56
N GLY A 622 11.56 -9.41 7.61
CA GLY A 622 10.47 -9.27 8.59
C GLY A 622 10.95 -9.15 10.06
N ASP A 623 12.17 -8.72 10.27
CA ASP A 623 12.82 -8.63 11.59
C ASP A 623 13.26 -7.19 11.89
N ASP A 624 12.70 -6.59 12.92
CA ASP A 624 13.09 -5.25 13.39
C ASP A 624 14.56 -5.17 13.83
N ASN A 625 15.20 -6.32 14.09
CA ASN A 625 16.61 -6.42 14.46
C ASN A 625 17.53 -6.66 13.27
N ALA A 626 17.01 -6.68 12.05
CA ALA A 626 17.82 -6.87 10.86
C ALA A 626 18.95 -5.84 10.76
N ALA A 627 20.11 -6.29 10.29
CA ALA A 627 21.16 -5.40 9.80
C ALA A 627 21.01 -5.29 8.29
N ALA A 628 20.73 -4.09 7.79
CA ALA A 628 20.47 -3.87 6.38
C ALA A 628 21.23 -2.65 5.85
N VAL A 629 21.60 -2.71 4.57
CA VAL A 629 22.29 -1.64 3.88
C VAL A 629 21.73 -1.45 2.48
N PHE A 630 21.58 -0.20 2.09
CA PHE A 630 21.33 0.25 0.74
C PHE A 630 22.59 0.94 0.19
N MET A 631 22.98 0.64 -1.05
CA MET A 631 24.15 1.25 -1.73
C MET A 631 23.80 1.48 -3.19
N ARG A 632 24.11 2.66 -3.73
CA ARG A 632 23.78 2.99 -5.12
C ARG A 632 24.87 3.72 -5.89
N ILE A 633 25.09 3.29 -7.12
CA ILE A 633 25.88 4.00 -8.14
C ILE A 633 24.97 4.19 -9.36
N LYS A 634 24.08 5.17 -9.33
CA LYS A 634 23.10 5.44 -10.39
C LYS A 634 23.81 5.92 -11.66
N GLU A 635 23.70 5.15 -12.74
CA GLU A 635 24.44 5.42 -13.98
C GLU A 635 23.74 6.42 -14.89
N ARG A 636 22.41 6.49 -14.83
CA ARG A 636 21.60 7.36 -15.68
C ARG A 636 20.32 7.77 -15.00
N SER A 637 19.95 9.04 -15.13
CA SER A 637 18.70 9.58 -14.58
C SER A 637 17.50 9.29 -15.49
N THR A 638 16.34 9.08 -14.86
CA THR A 638 15.02 9.07 -15.51
C THR A 638 14.24 10.38 -15.28
N GLY A 639 14.81 11.33 -14.55
CA GLY A 639 14.16 12.61 -14.21
C GLY A 639 13.05 12.47 -13.16
N GLY A 640 12.23 13.49 -13.06
CA GLY A 640 11.14 13.52 -12.09
C GLY A 640 11.64 13.65 -10.65
N HIS A 641 11.14 12.80 -9.76
CA HIS A 641 11.38 12.83 -8.32
C HIS A 641 12.65 12.08 -7.87
N GLU A 642 13.63 11.95 -8.76
CA GLU A 642 14.95 11.41 -8.43
C GLU A 642 15.85 12.46 -7.83
N HIS A 643 16.71 12.06 -6.88
CA HIS A 643 17.65 12.93 -6.20
C HIS A 643 19.05 12.96 -6.83
N MET A 644 19.84 13.97 -6.49
CA MET A 644 21.23 14.16 -6.91
C MET A 644 22.17 13.38 -5.96
N ASP A 645 22.10 12.07 -6.01
CA ASP A 645 22.54 11.16 -4.95
C ASP A 645 23.35 9.95 -5.40
N THR A 646 23.84 9.93 -6.66
CA THR A 646 24.68 8.79 -7.06
C THR A 646 25.88 8.61 -6.14
N GLY A 647 26.12 7.41 -5.67
CA GLY A 647 27.13 7.10 -4.65
C GLY A 647 26.59 7.14 -3.20
N THR A 648 25.29 7.34 -2.98
CA THR A 648 24.69 7.31 -1.64
C THR A 648 24.63 5.89 -1.06
N PHE A 649 24.45 5.83 0.26
CA PHE A 649 24.16 4.61 1.00
C PHE A 649 23.29 4.93 2.22
N GLU A 650 22.54 3.94 2.69
CA GLU A 650 21.76 4.00 3.94
C GLU A 650 22.03 2.76 4.78
N ILE A 651 21.94 2.89 6.11
CA ILE A 651 22.21 1.80 7.05
C ILE A 651 21.10 1.72 8.10
N TYR A 652 20.52 0.55 8.22
CA TYR A 652 19.57 0.20 9.26
C TYR A 652 20.14 -0.90 10.17
N TYR A 653 19.97 -0.74 11.46
CA TYR A 653 20.15 -1.79 12.47
C TYR A 653 19.34 -1.43 13.71
N LYS A 654 18.24 -2.16 13.97
CA LYS A 654 17.33 -1.90 15.12
C LYS A 654 16.79 -0.46 15.15
N GLY A 655 16.85 0.23 14.03
CA GLY A 655 16.50 1.61 13.79
C GLY A 655 17.26 2.17 12.59
N MET A 656 16.73 3.17 11.89
CA MET A 656 17.43 3.84 10.80
C MET A 656 18.56 4.67 11.37
N LEU A 657 19.80 4.33 11.04
CA LEU A 657 21.00 4.96 11.58
C LEU A 657 21.56 6.08 10.72
N THR A 658 21.42 5.91 9.40
CA THR A 658 21.73 6.94 8.41
C THR A 658 20.87 6.72 7.17
N SER A 659 20.19 7.77 6.72
CA SER A 659 19.36 7.82 5.52
C SER A 659 19.36 9.24 4.97
N ASP A 660 18.69 9.44 3.84
CA ASP A 660 18.56 10.76 3.24
C ASP A 660 17.81 11.73 4.18
N GLY A 661 18.25 12.98 4.21
CA GLY A 661 17.67 14.03 5.04
C GLY A 661 16.64 14.86 4.28
N GLY A 662 15.74 15.50 5.03
CA GLY A 662 14.68 16.33 4.49
C GLY A 662 13.39 15.54 4.22
N ILE A 663 12.37 16.29 3.82
CA ILE A 663 11.06 15.74 3.43
C ILE A 663 10.59 16.46 2.18
N TYR A 664 9.98 15.74 1.26
CA TYR A 664 9.33 16.34 0.10
C TYR A 664 8.18 17.27 0.53
N ASN A 665 8.25 18.51 0.08
CA ASN A 665 7.32 19.57 0.46
C ASN A 665 6.83 20.42 -0.72
N ASP A 666 6.59 19.86 -1.87
CA ASP A 666 6.36 20.58 -3.13
C ASP A 666 7.64 20.75 -3.95
N ASP A 667 7.59 20.39 -5.22
CA ASP A 667 8.70 20.43 -6.19
C ASP A 667 9.31 21.82 -6.38
N LYS A 668 8.59 22.88 -6.02
CA LYS A 668 9.01 24.29 -6.13
C LYS A 668 9.48 24.90 -4.83
N SER A 669 9.41 24.19 -3.71
CA SER A 669 9.89 24.73 -2.44
C SER A 669 11.41 24.79 -2.40
N ASP A 670 11.94 25.83 -1.73
CA ASP A 670 13.39 25.97 -1.51
C ASP A 670 13.95 24.77 -0.73
N HIS A 671 13.14 24.18 0.17
CA HIS A 671 13.54 23.00 0.94
C HIS A 671 13.74 21.79 0.04
N THR A 672 12.80 21.50 -0.84
CA THR A 672 12.92 20.38 -1.78
C THR A 672 14.10 20.61 -2.72
N GLN A 673 14.13 21.70 -3.47
CA GLN A 673 15.13 21.92 -4.52
C GLN A 673 16.57 22.06 -4.01
N TYR A 674 16.78 22.78 -2.89
CA TYR A 674 18.14 23.12 -2.47
C TYR A 674 18.66 22.29 -1.30
N PHE A 675 17.81 21.47 -0.70
CA PHE A 675 18.19 20.58 0.38
C PHE A 675 17.80 19.14 0.08
N HIS A 676 16.50 18.80 0.06
CA HIS A 676 16.02 17.45 -0.02
C HIS A 676 16.51 16.70 -1.26
N ASP A 677 16.36 17.27 -2.46
CA ASP A 677 16.79 16.65 -3.71
C ASP A 677 18.30 16.75 -3.94
N SER A 678 18.99 17.61 -3.19
CA SER A 678 20.38 17.91 -3.48
C SER A 678 21.35 17.02 -2.69
N THR A 679 22.56 16.82 -3.21
CA THR A 679 23.61 15.98 -2.61
C THR A 679 23.91 16.30 -1.15
N ILE A 680 23.61 17.50 -0.67
CA ILE A 680 23.89 17.93 0.70
C ILE A 680 23.08 17.18 1.76
N SER A 681 21.92 16.65 1.40
CA SER A 681 21.04 15.86 2.28
C SER A 681 21.32 14.35 2.21
N HIS A 682 22.28 13.91 1.41
CA HIS A 682 22.58 12.49 1.15
C HIS A 682 23.97 12.10 1.69
N ASN A 683 24.23 10.81 1.83
CA ASN A 683 25.54 10.28 2.21
C ASN A 683 26.52 10.32 1.02
N GLY A 684 26.72 11.50 0.50
CA GLY A 684 27.43 11.80 -0.73
C GLY A 684 28.76 12.53 -0.53
N LEU A 685 29.22 13.16 -1.61
CA LEU A 685 30.45 13.96 -1.63
C LEU A 685 30.15 15.39 -2.09
N ILE A 686 30.76 16.36 -1.44
CA ILE A 686 30.75 17.78 -1.86
C ILE A 686 32.16 18.19 -2.27
N ILE A 687 32.30 18.77 -3.46
CA ILE A 687 33.55 19.39 -3.94
C ILE A 687 33.24 20.86 -4.21
N TYR A 688 33.49 21.71 -3.24
CA TYR A 688 33.06 23.09 -3.26
C TYR A 688 33.90 23.97 -4.20
N ASN A 689 33.24 24.49 -5.22
CA ASN A 689 33.77 25.45 -6.16
C ASN A 689 32.99 26.76 -6.05
N SER A 690 33.62 27.83 -5.48
CA SER A 690 32.97 29.11 -5.27
C SER A 690 32.59 29.86 -6.56
N ALA A 691 33.09 29.42 -7.72
CA ALA A 691 32.72 30.00 -9.02
C ALA A 691 31.39 29.48 -9.56
N LEU A 692 30.87 28.39 -8.98
CA LEU A 692 29.54 27.88 -9.32
C LEU A 692 28.52 28.52 -8.36
N SER A 693 27.41 28.99 -8.90
CA SER A 693 26.30 29.45 -8.09
C SER A 693 25.70 28.27 -7.34
N THR A 694 25.25 28.53 -6.13
CA THR A 694 24.54 27.52 -5.32
C THR A 694 23.14 27.29 -5.79
N THR A 695 22.59 28.13 -6.70
CA THR A 695 21.19 28.09 -7.10
C THR A 695 20.92 28.20 -8.61
N GLU A 696 21.92 28.62 -9.39
CA GLU A 696 21.68 28.98 -10.79
C GLU A 696 22.26 28.00 -11.83
N ASN A 697 23.16 27.10 -11.39
CA ASN A 697 23.86 26.19 -12.30
C ASN A 697 23.57 24.70 -12.05
N GLY A 698 22.55 24.37 -11.28
CA GLY A 698 22.16 22.99 -10.96
C GLY A 698 23.21 22.16 -10.18
N TYR A 699 24.28 22.81 -9.63
CA TYR A 699 25.30 22.16 -8.80
C TYR A 699 25.28 22.71 -7.38
N TYR A 700 24.15 22.51 -6.73
CA TYR A 700 23.92 23.09 -5.43
C TYR A 700 25.02 22.72 -4.44
N SER A 701 25.57 23.73 -3.77
CA SER A 701 26.59 23.56 -2.72
C SER A 701 27.93 22.95 -3.14
N GLY A 702 28.16 22.69 -4.43
CA GLY A 702 29.28 21.89 -4.93
C GLY A 702 28.99 20.39 -4.95
N GLY A 703 27.76 20.02 -4.91
CA GLY A 703 27.25 18.65 -5.08
C GLY A 703 27.14 18.23 -6.54
N GLN A 704 26.35 17.23 -6.77
CA GLN A 704 26.01 16.73 -8.10
C GLN A 704 25.09 17.72 -8.80
N ARG A 705 25.04 17.64 -10.10
CA ARG A 705 24.22 18.52 -10.93
C ARG A 705 22.75 18.14 -10.84
N ASP A 706 21.91 19.13 -11.00
CA ASP A 706 20.48 18.98 -11.17
C ASP A 706 20.17 18.14 -12.41
N LEU A 707 19.08 17.39 -12.33
CA LEU A 707 18.67 16.44 -13.36
C LEU A 707 17.92 17.16 -14.48
N THR A 708 18.22 16.79 -15.71
CA THR A 708 17.55 17.34 -16.89
C THR A 708 16.42 16.43 -17.34
N SER A 709 15.39 17.01 -17.99
CA SER A 709 14.28 16.21 -18.56
C SER A 709 14.79 15.02 -19.38
N PRO A 710 14.28 13.82 -19.15
CA PRO A 710 14.77 12.60 -19.80
C PRO A 710 14.37 12.49 -21.27
N GLY A 711 13.40 13.26 -21.74
CA GLY A 711 12.83 13.15 -23.08
C GLY A 711 11.62 12.23 -23.13
N TYR A 712 11.12 11.95 -24.33
CA TYR A 712 9.81 11.33 -24.53
C TYR A 712 9.83 9.89 -25.06
N SER A 713 11.00 9.37 -25.41
CA SER A 713 11.14 8.00 -25.92
C SER A 713 12.38 7.32 -25.40
N LEU A 714 12.40 5.98 -25.43
CA LEU A 714 13.58 5.19 -25.07
C LEU A 714 14.81 5.62 -25.86
N GLU A 715 14.68 5.83 -27.19
CA GLU A 715 15.79 6.24 -28.05
C GLU A 715 16.33 7.63 -27.65
N ALA A 716 15.45 8.61 -27.43
CA ALA A 716 15.83 9.95 -26.98
C ALA A 716 16.56 9.90 -25.64
N TRP A 717 16.04 9.11 -24.71
CA TRP A 717 16.65 8.92 -23.39
C TRP A 717 18.03 8.28 -23.48
N LEU A 718 18.20 7.21 -24.26
CA LEU A 718 19.50 6.53 -24.45
C LEU A 718 20.55 7.42 -25.09
N ASN A 719 20.16 8.28 -26.03
CA ASN A 719 21.07 9.17 -26.76
C ASN A 719 21.45 10.44 -25.99
N LYS A 720 20.73 10.78 -24.90
CA LYS A 720 20.98 12.02 -24.14
C LYS A 720 22.11 11.83 -23.13
N SER A 721 23.35 12.27 -23.53
CA SER A 721 24.55 12.09 -22.69
C SER A 721 24.52 12.82 -21.37
N GLU A 722 23.72 13.87 -21.27
CA GLU A 722 23.55 14.68 -20.06
C GLU A 722 22.87 13.94 -18.92
N LEU A 723 22.13 12.87 -19.22
CA LEU A 723 21.51 12.02 -18.22
C LEU A 723 22.48 11.03 -17.57
N VAL A 724 23.66 10.81 -18.16
CA VAL A 724 24.67 9.90 -17.59
C VAL A 724 25.33 10.54 -16.39
N THR A 725 25.23 9.91 -15.24
CA THR A 725 25.75 10.38 -13.94
C THR A 725 26.96 9.58 -13.47
N ALA A 726 26.98 8.29 -13.78
CA ALA A 726 28.05 7.40 -13.33
C ALA A 726 28.30 6.26 -14.33
N THR A 727 29.30 5.45 -13.99
CA THR A 727 29.55 4.13 -14.56
C THR A 727 29.90 3.18 -13.42
N VAL A 728 29.21 2.07 -13.28
CA VAL A 728 29.57 1.00 -12.36
C VAL A 728 30.86 0.33 -12.87
N THR A 729 31.93 0.37 -12.07
CA THR A 729 33.25 -0.14 -12.42
C THR A 729 33.59 -1.47 -11.76
N GLY A 730 32.77 -1.91 -10.82
CA GLY A 730 32.89 -3.22 -10.19
C GLY A 730 31.68 -3.53 -9.33
N ARG A 731 31.24 -4.80 -9.36
CA ARG A 731 30.19 -5.31 -8.47
C ARG A 731 30.34 -6.79 -8.21
N GLN A 732 30.16 -7.19 -6.99
CA GLN A 732 30.23 -8.61 -6.59
C GLN A 732 29.52 -8.80 -5.26
N HIS A 733 28.90 -9.96 -5.07
CA HIS A 733 28.37 -10.37 -3.77
C HIS A 733 28.51 -11.87 -3.59
N ALA A 734 28.37 -12.33 -2.36
CA ALA A 734 28.36 -13.74 -2.02
C ALA A 734 27.56 -14.02 -0.75
N TYR A 735 27.08 -15.23 -0.67
CA TYR A 735 26.49 -15.82 0.52
C TYR A 735 27.50 -16.76 1.21
N LEU A 736 27.30 -16.97 2.50
CA LEU A 736 28.11 -17.88 3.28
C LEU A 736 27.73 -19.35 3.01
N ASP A 737 26.48 -19.61 2.67
CA ASP A 737 25.89 -20.91 2.40
C ASP A 737 25.39 -21.02 0.97
N ALA A 738 25.21 -22.26 0.49
CA ALA A 738 24.75 -22.55 -0.86
C ALA A 738 23.24 -22.33 -1.02
N GLU A 739 22.52 -22.30 0.09
CA GLU A 739 21.06 -22.04 0.16
C GLU A 739 20.73 -20.55 0.14
N GLU A 740 21.74 -19.67 0.09
CA GLU A 740 21.60 -18.21 0.05
C GLU A 740 20.83 -17.62 1.25
N THR A 741 20.90 -18.28 2.40
CA THR A 741 20.20 -17.85 3.64
C THR A 741 21.05 -16.95 4.52
N LYS A 742 22.37 -16.81 4.25
CA LYS A 742 23.29 -16.00 5.03
C LYS A 742 24.16 -15.13 4.13
N PRO A 743 23.88 -13.84 4.04
CA PRO A 743 24.73 -12.93 3.28
C PRO A 743 26.13 -12.89 3.87
N LEU A 744 27.13 -12.88 3.01
CA LEU A 744 28.53 -12.74 3.42
C LEU A 744 29.03 -11.33 3.12
N TYR A 745 28.92 -10.88 1.88
CA TYR A 745 29.29 -9.52 1.51
C TYR A 745 28.55 -9.05 0.25
N ALA A 746 28.49 -7.72 0.07
CA ALA A 746 28.17 -7.08 -1.18
C ALA A 746 29.11 -5.89 -1.44
N TYR A 747 29.58 -5.78 -2.67
CA TYR A 747 30.52 -4.76 -3.12
C TYR A 747 30.01 -4.08 -4.37
N ILE A 748 30.12 -2.73 -4.40
CA ILE A 748 29.89 -1.93 -5.59
C ILE A 748 30.91 -0.80 -5.69
N ALA A 749 31.33 -0.52 -6.90
CA ALA A 749 32.27 0.57 -7.22
C ALA A 749 31.79 1.35 -8.44
N GLY A 750 32.02 2.64 -8.47
CA GLY A 750 31.68 3.47 -9.61
C GLY A 750 32.56 4.67 -9.82
N ASP A 751 32.69 5.06 -11.09
CA ASP A 751 33.13 6.37 -11.52
C ASP A 751 31.91 7.28 -11.60
N ILE A 752 31.78 8.20 -10.64
CA ILE A 752 30.66 9.15 -10.54
C ILE A 752 31.04 10.56 -11.00
N THR A 753 32.14 10.69 -11.77
CA THR A 753 32.68 11.98 -12.26
C THR A 753 31.64 12.79 -13.02
N LYS A 754 30.83 12.12 -13.85
CA LYS A 754 29.82 12.80 -14.69
C LYS A 754 28.68 13.44 -13.94
N ALA A 755 28.46 13.06 -12.68
CA ALA A 755 27.48 13.72 -11.82
C ALA A 755 27.93 15.13 -11.39
N TYR A 756 29.22 15.43 -11.46
CA TYR A 756 29.80 16.69 -11.02
C TYR A 756 30.18 17.58 -12.20
N SER A 757 30.33 18.88 -11.94
CA SER A 757 30.79 19.82 -12.97
C SER A 757 32.21 19.51 -13.44
N SER A 758 32.39 19.44 -14.74
CA SER A 758 33.70 19.26 -15.38
C SER A 758 34.66 20.43 -15.13
N SER A 759 34.15 21.59 -14.70
CA SER A 759 35.00 22.71 -14.26
C SER A 759 35.54 22.52 -12.84
N THR A 760 34.93 21.62 -12.07
CA THR A 760 35.29 21.39 -10.68
C THR A 760 36.14 20.11 -10.49
N VAL A 761 35.79 19.03 -11.15
CA VAL A 761 36.45 17.73 -10.95
C VAL A 761 37.15 17.22 -12.23
N GLU A 762 38.19 16.43 -12.02
CA GLU A 762 38.81 15.57 -13.02
C GLU A 762 38.36 14.12 -12.89
N TYR A 763 38.09 13.71 -11.63
CA TYR A 763 37.67 12.37 -11.29
C TYR A 763 36.99 12.34 -9.92
N VAL A 764 35.94 11.55 -9.79
CA VAL A 764 35.30 11.18 -8.53
C VAL A 764 34.93 9.71 -8.62
N GLY A 765 35.57 8.91 -7.78
CA GLY A 765 35.26 7.47 -7.69
C GLY A 765 34.86 7.09 -6.27
N ARG A 766 33.88 6.20 -6.14
CA ARG A 766 33.44 5.65 -4.85
C ARG A 766 33.40 4.14 -4.93
N ARG A 767 33.88 3.48 -3.85
CA ARG A 767 33.81 2.03 -3.65
C ARG A 767 33.20 1.74 -2.30
N MET A 768 32.21 0.90 -2.27
CA MET A 768 31.44 0.53 -1.07
C MET A 768 31.44 -0.99 -0.92
N LEU A 769 31.79 -1.45 0.29
CA LEU A 769 31.80 -2.86 0.65
C LEU A 769 31.08 -3.05 1.97
N THR A 770 30.03 -3.85 1.99
CA THR A 770 29.43 -4.37 3.22
C THR A 770 29.87 -5.80 3.47
N VAL A 771 30.14 -6.15 4.73
CA VAL A 771 30.48 -7.50 5.15
C VAL A 771 29.67 -7.87 6.38
N TYR A 772 28.96 -8.98 6.34
CA TYR A 772 28.29 -9.58 7.48
C TYR A 772 29.28 -10.44 8.23
N THR A 773 29.55 -10.06 9.47
CA THR A 773 30.71 -10.57 10.21
C THR A 773 30.48 -11.94 10.86
N GLY A 774 29.22 -12.34 11.03
CA GLY A 774 28.82 -13.49 11.84
C GLY A 774 29.01 -13.28 13.38
N ASP A 775 29.39 -12.08 13.79
CA ASP A 775 29.58 -11.68 15.19
C ASP A 775 28.30 -10.97 15.66
N ALA A 776 27.69 -11.46 16.74
CA ALA A 776 26.42 -10.90 17.24
C ALA A 776 26.60 -9.48 17.80
N ASP A 777 27.78 -9.15 18.34
CA ASP A 777 28.06 -7.81 18.90
C ASP A 777 28.31 -6.76 17.80
N PHE A 778 28.78 -7.22 16.62
CA PHE A 778 29.11 -6.37 15.48
C PHE A 778 28.64 -7.03 14.19
N PRO A 779 27.31 -7.16 13.95
CA PRO A 779 26.79 -8.02 12.89
C PRO A 779 27.16 -7.58 11.47
N MET A 780 27.47 -6.30 11.26
CA MET A 780 27.79 -5.75 9.94
C MET A 780 28.88 -4.69 10.04
N ALA A 781 29.85 -4.77 9.12
CA ALA A 781 30.86 -3.75 8.86
C ALA A 781 30.69 -3.21 7.44
N PHE A 782 30.84 -1.89 7.27
CA PHE A 782 30.68 -1.19 6.00
C PHE A 782 31.90 -0.29 5.75
N PHE A 783 32.48 -0.42 4.57
CA PHE A 783 33.69 0.28 4.17
C PHE A 783 33.41 1.17 2.97
N VAL A 784 33.78 2.45 3.08
CA VAL A 784 33.64 3.41 1.97
C VAL A 784 35.00 4.00 1.65
N TYR A 785 35.41 3.87 0.41
CA TYR A 785 36.64 4.47 -0.12
C TYR A 785 36.30 5.41 -1.27
N ASP A 786 36.70 6.69 -1.13
CA ASP A 786 36.53 7.72 -2.12
C ASP A 786 37.87 8.20 -2.67
N ASP A 787 37.99 8.39 -3.98
CA ASP A 787 39.10 9.02 -4.65
C ASP A 787 38.60 10.24 -5.45
N ILE A 788 39.01 11.41 -5.04
CA ILE A 788 38.61 12.68 -5.62
C ILE A 788 39.79 13.38 -6.27
N GLY A 789 39.68 13.67 -7.56
CA GLY A 789 40.57 14.56 -8.30
C GLY A 789 39.85 15.86 -8.65
N SER A 790 40.23 16.99 -8.06
CA SER A 790 39.66 18.30 -8.36
C SER A 790 40.54 19.10 -9.29
N LYS A 791 39.95 19.98 -10.12
CA LYS A 791 40.66 20.90 -11.02
C LYS A 791 41.51 21.92 -10.27
N ASN A 792 41.17 22.24 -9.04
CA ASN A 792 41.87 23.19 -8.22
C ASN A 792 42.13 22.60 -6.82
N LYS A 793 43.39 22.63 -6.37
CA LYS A 793 43.81 22.16 -5.04
C LYS A 793 43.10 22.86 -3.89
N ASN A 794 42.57 24.07 -4.10
CA ASN A 794 41.87 24.84 -3.08
C ASN A 794 40.37 24.52 -2.96
N PHE A 795 39.81 23.78 -3.88
CA PHE A 795 38.43 23.34 -3.75
C PHE A 795 38.30 22.40 -2.54
N GLU A 796 37.40 22.73 -1.63
CA GLU A 796 37.18 21.93 -0.43
C GLU A 796 36.45 20.63 -0.77
N LYS A 797 36.90 19.51 -0.20
CA LYS A 797 36.31 18.20 -0.42
C LYS A 797 35.73 17.74 0.90
N ARG A 798 34.47 17.24 0.85
CA ARG A 798 33.71 16.80 2.02
C ARG A 798 33.08 15.45 1.75
N PHE A 799 33.19 14.54 2.71
CA PHE A 799 32.36 13.35 2.82
C PHE A 799 31.22 13.66 3.78
N LEU A 800 30.00 13.28 3.41
CA LEU A 800 28.79 13.54 4.20
C LEU A 800 28.27 12.24 4.84
N LEU A 801 27.81 12.35 6.10
CA LEU A 801 27.04 11.33 6.78
C LEU A 801 25.83 11.99 7.43
N GLN A 802 24.64 11.64 6.96
CA GLN A 802 23.37 12.07 7.56
C GLN A 802 23.13 11.34 8.88
N ILE A 803 22.53 12.03 9.85
CA ILE A 803 22.26 11.49 11.18
C ILE A 803 20.74 11.34 11.36
N SER A 804 20.23 10.12 11.13
CA SER A 804 18.81 9.81 11.21
C SER A 804 18.26 9.72 12.64
N SER A 805 19.08 10.04 13.63
CA SER A 805 18.68 10.19 15.03
C SER A 805 18.27 11.63 15.31
N PRO A 806 17.31 11.89 16.21
CA PRO A 806 17.06 13.24 16.72
C PRO A 806 18.17 13.76 17.64
N GLU A 807 19.04 12.91 18.12
CA GLU A 807 20.08 13.22 19.11
C GLU A 807 21.41 13.61 18.45
N GLU A 808 22.14 14.53 19.10
CA GLU A 808 23.45 14.94 18.64
C GLU A 808 24.45 13.77 18.67
N PRO A 809 25.15 13.49 17.56
CA PRO A 809 26.15 12.42 17.53
C PRO A 809 27.38 12.78 18.40
N THR A 810 27.98 11.76 18.99
CA THR A 810 29.21 11.92 19.76
C THR A 810 30.42 11.86 18.83
N VAL A 811 31.31 12.84 18.92
CA VAL A 811 32.58 12.86 18.16
C VAL A 811 33.79 12.76 19.10
N SER A 812 34.68 11.81 18.84
CA SER A 812 35.96 11.63 19.57
C SER A 812 37.07 11.43 18.56
N GLY A 813 37.91 12.43 18.37
CA GLY A 813 38.95 12.43 17.35
C GLY A 813 38.39 12.30 15.94
N LYS A 814 38.63 11.14 15.29
CA LYS A 814 38.10 10.82 13.96
C LYS A 814 36.97 9.76 14.01
N THR A 815 36.42 9.54 15.17
CA THR A 815 35.31 8.59 15.37
C THR A 815 34.03 9.35 15.68
N VAL A 816 32.94 8.99 14.98
CA VAL A 816 31.58 9.50 15.16
C VAL A 816 30.68 8.35 15.61
N ILE A 817 29.84 8.60 16.60
CA ILE A 817 28.87 7.64 17.12
C ILE A 817 27.49 8.27 17.07
N THR A 818 26.54 7.59 16.43
CA THR A 818 25.12 7.94 16.46
C THR A 818 24.28 6.74 16.87
N GLU A 819 23.13 6.97 17.49
CA GLU A 819 22.22 5.95 17.99
C GLU A 819 20.79 6.29 17.57
N ASN A 820 20.06 5.28 17.12
CA ASN A 820 18.63 5.41 16.86
C ASN A 820 17.93 4.06 17.16
N GLY A 821 16.73 4.10 17.76
CA GLY A 821 16.05 2.89 18.21
C GLY A 821 16.92 2.06 19.16
N GLY A 822 17.10 0.78 18.85
CA GLY A 822 17.98 -0.15 19.58
C GLY A 822 19.40 -0.25 19.01
N GLY A 823 19.69 0.45 17.92
CA GLY A 823 20.95 0.37 17.19
C GLY A 823 21.91 1.54 17.43
N ARG A 824 23.19 1.27 17.15
CA ARG A 824 24.29 2.25 17.16
C ARG A 824 25.11 2.08 15.89
N LEU A 825 25.45 3.18 15.25
CA LEU A 825 26.42 3.29 14.16
C LEU A 825 27.68 3.97 14.66
N VAL A 826 28.81 3.35 14.37
CA VAL A 826 30.14 3.93 14.65
C VAL A 826 30.87 4.12 13.33
N LEU A 827 31.23 5.33 12.99
CA LEU A 827 32.11 5.68 11.86
C LEU A 827 33.49 6.01 12.38
N THR A 828 34.53 5.43 11.79
CA THR A 828 35.94 5.81 12.02
C THR A 828 36.58 6.24 10.70
N CYS A 829 36.99 7.50 10.59
CA CYS A 829 37.73 8.00 9.43
C CYS A 829 39.22 7.72 9.58
N LEU A 830 39.80 6.99 8.63
CA LEU A 830 41.22 6.63 8.62
C LEU A 830 42.09 7.55 7.75
N SER A 831 41.48 8.51 7.05
CA SER A 831 42.18 9.49 6.23
C SER A 831 42.95 10.47 7.07
N ASP A 832 44.10 10.90 6.56
CA ASP A 832 44.92 11.92 7.19
C ASP A 832 44.40 13.33 6.78
N ASN A 833 44.78 14.36 7.53
CA ASN A 833 44.46 15.77 7.24
C ASN A 833 42.96 16.01 7.03
N VAL A 834 42.13 15.55 7.96
CA VAL A 834 40.69 15.79 8.00
C VAL A 834 40.29 16.51 9.29
N ARG A 835 39.22 17.29 9.23
CA ARG A 835 38.45 17.73 10.39
C ARG A 835 37.02 17.19 10.27
N ILE A 836 36.31 17.11 11.37
CA ILE A 836 34.90 16.72 11.44
C ILE A 836 34.10 17.94 11.87
N ASP A 837 33.18 18.35 10.99
CA ASP A 837 32.26 19.43 11.23
C ASP A 837 30.85 18.86 11.51
N LEU A 838 30.21 19.38 12.55
CA LEU A 838 28.85 19.04 12.98
C LEU A 838 27.90 20.09 12.40
N MET A 839 26.99 19.68 11.55
CA MET A 839 26.03 20.53 10.84
C MET A 839 24.62 20.11 11.21
N GLY A 840 24.09 20.60 12.31
CA GLY A 840 22.77 20.23 12.80
C GLY A 840 22.46 20.84 14.16
N GLY A 841 21.53 20.21 14.86
CA GLY A 841 20.99 20.63 16.14
C GLY A 841 19.53 21.01 15.99
N ARG A 842 18.71 20.49 16.88
CA ARG A 842 17.30 20.78 16.94
C ARG A 842 17.02 21.92 17.89
N SER A 843 16.24 22.90 17.46
CA SER A 843 15.58 23.83 18.36
C SER A 843 14.08 23.70 18.21
N TYR A 844 13.38 23.58 19.33
CA TYR A 844 11.93 23.57 19.35
C TYR A 844 11.43 25.01 19.17
N THR A 845 10.62 25.22 18.11
CA THR A 845 9.89 26.47 17.97
C THR A 845 8.69 26.51 18.91
N SER A 846 8.11 27.69 19.14
CA SER A 846 6.86 27.84 19.90
C SER A 846 5.67 27.08 19.30
N THR A 847 5.80 26.60 18.07
CA THR A 847 4.80 25.79 17.35
C THR A 847 5.04 24.28 17.45
N GLY A 848 6.12 23.85 18.11
CA GLY A 848 6.48 22.44 18.23
C GLY A 848 7.16 21.82 17.01
N SER A 849 7.46 22.61 15.99
CA SER A 849 8.18 22.15 14.80
C SER A 849 9.66 21.94 15.08
N HIS A 850 10.22 20.81 14.66
CA HIS A 850 11.55 20.32 15.02
C HIS A 850 12.66 20.69 14.02
N TYR A 851 12.32 21.24 12.86
CA TYR A 851 13.28 21.53 11.81
C TYR A 851 14.16 22.75 12.07
N ASP A 852 13.85 23.50 13.09
CA ASP A 852 14.67 24.62 13.53
C ASP A 852 15.89 24.10 14.28
N CYS A 853 16.90 23.66 13.53
CA CYS A 853 18.20 23.57 14.19
C CYS A 853 18.66 24.97 14.68
N ALA A 854 19.29 24.99 15.81
CA ALA A 854 19.89 26.24 16.33
C ALA A 854 20.77 26.89 15.23
N ASN A 855 20.40 28.11 14.79
CA ASN A 855 21.02 28.85 13.69
C ASN A 855 20.79 28.27 12.28
N SER A 856 19.77 27.44 12.07
CA SER A 856 19.46 26.83 10.75
C SER A 856 20.66 26.12 10.09
N ARG A 857 21.49 25.43 10.88
CA ARG A 857 22.76 24.88 10.41
C ARG A 857 22.60 23.75 9.40
N ASN A 858 21.49 22.99 9.45
CA ASN A 858 21.22 21.95 8.47
C ASN A 858 21.13 22.51 7.05
N TYR A 859 20.59 23.70 6.89
CA TYR A 859 20.40 24.37 5.62
C TYR A 859 21.53 25.31 5.25
N LEU A 860 22.60 25.40 6.07
CA LEU A 860 23.76 26.21 5.76
C LEU A 860 24.63 25.49 4.73
N VAL A 861 24.75 26.13 3.60
CA VAL A 861 25.71 25.77 2.58
C VAL A 861 26.72 26.89 2.43
N ASN A 862 27.99 26.60 2.76
CA ASN A 862 29.07 27.58 2.71
C ASN A 862 28.78 28.89 3.45
N GLY A 863 28.09 28.78 4.61
CA GLY A 863 27.69 29.89 5.44
C GLY A 863 26.49 30.68 4.94
N LYS A 864 25.84 30.25 3.86
CA LYS A 864 24.60 30.85 3.34
C LYS A 864 23.44 29.87 3.52
N GLN A 865 22.36 30.35 4.10
CA GLN A 865 21.12 29.57 4.19
C GLN A 865 20.44 29.49 2.82
N LEU A 866 20.17 28.28 2.33
CA LEU A 866 19.61 28.06 1.01
C LEU A 866 18.18 27.51 1.04
N ALA A 867 17.75 26.92 2.14
CA ALA A 867 16.41 26.36 2.26
C ALA A 867 15.64 27.00 3.40
N SER A 868 14.34 27.06 3.29
CA SER A 868 13.44 27.38 4.37
C SER A 868 13.03 26.10 5.10
N LYS A 869 12.62 26.23 6.34
CA LYS A 869 12.36 25.13 7.25
C LYS A 869 10.88 24.89 7.55
N ASP A 870 10.04 25.19 6.76
CA ASP A 870 8.57 25.22 6.79
C ASP A 870 7.84 24.26 7.76
N GLY A 871 8.44 23.97 8.92
CA GLY A 871 7.82 23.19 9.98
C GLY A 871 7.86 21.68 9.81
N LEU A 872 8.64 21.17 8.90
CA LEU A 872 8.77 19.73 8.64
C LEU A 872 9.76 19.07 9.61
N ASP A 873 9.51 17.83 10.00
CA ASP A 873 10.39 17.03 10.87
C ASP A 873 10.64 15.65 10.27
N ASP A 874 11.83 15.43 9.72
CA ASP A 874 12.28 14.12 9.18
C ASP A 874 12.88 13.21 10.25
N GLY A 875 12.92 13.64 11.50
CA GLY A 875 13.56 12.90 12.58
C GLY A 875 15.07 13.05 12.67
N HIS A 876 15.74 13.72 11.72
CA HIS A 876 17.19 13.87 11.68
C HIS A 876 17.70 14.95 12.62
N TRP A 877 18.86 14.72 13.24
CA TRP A 877 19.61 15.77 13.94
C TRP A 877 20.28 16.73 12.94
N GLY A 878 20.71 16.21 11.81
CA GLY A 878 21.48 16.89 10.79
C GLY A 878 22.50 15.96 10.14
N ARG A 879 23.70 16.46 9.89
CA ARG A 879 24.76 15.70 9.23
C ARG A 879 26.16 15.94 9.83
N ILE A 880 27.04 15.00 9.56
CA ILE A 880 28.49 15.13 9.76
C ILE A 880 29.14 15.46 8.41
N GLU A 881 30.07 16.39 8.40
CA GLU A 881 30.94 16.67 7.28
C GLU A 881 32.37 16.32 7.64
N ILE A 882 32.96 15.30 6.98
CA ILE A 882 34.39 15.01 7.09
C ILE A 882 35.10 15.81 6.01
N VAL A 883 35.79 16.86 6.43
CA VAL A 883 36.36 17.86 5.51
C VAL A 883 37.88 17.67 5.39
N SER A 884 38.37 17.54 4.12
CA SER A 884 39.82 17.52 3.92
C SER A 884 40.44 18.87 4.18
N THR A 885 41.45 18.90 5.03
CA THR A 885 42.28 20.11 5.28
C THR A 885 43.49 20.17 4.35
N ALA A 886 43.73 19.12 3.56
CA ALA A 886 44.83 19.07 2.60
C ALA A 886 44.56 20.04 1.42
N LYS A 887 45.52 20.88 1.10
CA LYS A 887 45.50 21.75 -0.08
C LYS A 887 46.10 21.04 -1.30
N THR A 888 45.49 19.91 -1.67
CA THR A 888 45.90 19.06 -2.80
C THR A 888 44.76 18.85 -3.79
N ALA A 889 45.07 18.63 -5.05
CA ALA A 889 44.04 18.32 -6.05
C ALA A 889 43.47 16.91 -5.83
N LYS A 890 44.33 15.97 -5.48
CA LYS A 890 43.90 14.59 -5.15
C LYS A 890 43.70 14.44 -3.64
N VAL A 891 42.54 13.89 -3.25
CA VAL A 891 42.19 13.55 -1.86
C VAL A 891 41.48 12.21 -1.86
N THR A 892 41.78 11.36 -0.87
CA THR A 892 41.05 10.13 -0.62
C THR A 892 40.37 10.19 0.76
N PHE A 893 39.14 9.62 0.85
CA PHE A 893 38.52 9.33 2.11
C PHE A 893 38.42 7.82 2.30
N MET A 894 38.89 7.33 3.46
CA MET A 894 38.75 5.92 3.89
C MET A 894 37.97 5.92 5.19
N ASN A 895 36.73 5.49 5.13
CA ASN A 895 35.80 5.42 6.24
C ASN A 895 35.39 3.98 6.51
N VAL A 896 35.41 3.58 7.79
CA VAL A 896 34.92 2.30 8.26
C VAL A 896 33.74 2.57 9.19
N LEU A 897 32.60 2.00 8.84
CA LEU A 897 31.38 2.06 9.62
C LEU A 897 31.04 0.65 10.12
N TYR A 898 30.44 0.55 11.29
CA TYR A 898 29.91 -0.71 11.79
C TYR A 898 28.72 -0.49 12.70
N VAL A 899 27.86 -1.50 12.79
CA VAL A 899 26.68 -1.44 13.63
C VAL A 899 26.85 -2.33 14.85
N THR A 900 26.23 -1.92 15.96
CA THR A 900 26.21 -2.65 17.23
C THR A 900 24.96 -2.21 18.02
N ASP A 901 24.66 -2.94 19.11
CA ASP A 901 23.55 -2.59 19.98
C ASP A 901 23.78 -1.24 20.69
N LYS A 902 22.72 -0.48 20.85
CA LYS A 902 22.70 0.71 21.68
C LYS A 902 23.11 0.33 23.12
N GLY A 903 24.08 1.03 23.68
CA GLY A 903 24.60 0.76 25.00
C GLY A 903 25.67 -0.32 25.05
N ASN A 904 26.00 -0.99 23.94
CA ASN A 904 27.18 -1.87 23.93
C ASN A 904 28.44 -1.03 24.13
N ASN A 905 29.21 -1.31 25.19
CA ASN A 905 30.44 -0.59 25.52
C ASN A 905 31.68 -1.17 24.84
N ASP A 906 31.57 -2.34 24.25
CA ASP A 906 32.65 -2.97 23.49
C ASP A 906 32.91 -2.18 22.20
N LYS A 907 34.16 -1.98 21.89
CA LYS A 907 34.60 -1.27 20.69
C LYS A 907 35.23 -2.25 19.72
N ALA A 908 34.72 -2.33 18.52
CA ALA A 908 35.42 -3.03 17.47
C ALA A 908 36.78 -2.39 17.20
N SER A 909 37.80 -3.22 16.95
CA SER A 909 39.09 -2.74 16.53
C SER A 909 39.10 -2.31 15.07
N VAL A 910 39.40 -1.05 14.78
CA VAL A 910 39.60 -0.55 13.42
C VAL A 910 41.04 -0.08 13.26
N LYS A 911 41.79 -0.73 12.38
CA LYS A 911 43.23 -0.46 12.18
C LYS A 911 43.52 -0.16 10.71
N LYS A 912 44.23 0.95 10.44
CA LYS A 912 44.74 1.24 9.09
C LYS A 912 45.84 0.22 8.75
N ILE A 913 45.87 -0.26 7.51
CA ILE A 913 47.00 -1.07 7.03
C ILE A 913 48.29 -0.22 6.99
N SER A 914 49.42 -0.87 7.04
CA SER A 914 50.74 -0.22 6.99
C SER A 914 51.59 -0.75 5.82
N ASN A 915 52.72 -0.11 5.52
CA ASN A 915 53.61 -0.46 4.40
C ASN A 915 52.89 -0.64 3.08
N ALA A 916 51.87 0.19 2.84
CA ALA A 916 50.97 0.09 1.68
C ALA A 916 51.59 0.69 0.43
N ILE A 917 51.63 -0.08 -0.67
CA ILE A 917 52.04 0.34 -2.00
C ILE A 917 50.89 0.02 -2.98
N GLY A 918 50.35 1.03 -3.61
CA GLY A 918 49.28 0.90 -4.58
C GLY A 918 47.89 0.63 -3.97
N VAL A 919 47.78 0.65 -2.64
CA VAL A 919 46.52 0.39 -1.91
C VAL A 919 46.36 1.29 -0.68
N GLU A 920 45.10 1.52 -0.29
CA GLU A 920 44.68 1.98 1.03
C GLU A 920 43.72 0.94 1.62
N GLY A 921 43.54 0.90 2.95
CA GLY A 921 42.59 -0.05 3.51
C GLY A 921 42.65 -0.14 5.07
N ALA A 922 41.80 -1.00 5.57
CA ALA A 922 41.57 -1.20 6.98
C ALA A 922 41.43 -2.68 7.37
N VAL A 923 41.78 -3.00 8.60
CA VAL A 923 41.43 -4.24 9.24
C VAL A 923 40.38 -3.96 10.31
N PHE A 924 39.25 -4.64 10.22
CA PHE A 924 38.17 -4.59 11.19
C PHE A 924 38.18 -5.81 12.08
N ASN A 925 38.17 -5.58 13.36
CA ASN A 925 38.05 -6.57 14.46
C ASN A 925 39.04 -7.75 14.35
N ASP A 926 40.21 -7.49 13.76
CA ASP A 926 41.24 -8.48 13.46
C ASP A 926 40.73 -9.72 12.66
N LYS A 927 39.61 -9.56 11.95
CA LYS A 927 38.95 -10.65 11.18
C LYS A 927 38.74 -10.29 9.69
N ILE A 928 38.55 -9.01 9.35
CA ILE A 928 38.19 -8.57 7.99
C ILE A 928 39.19 -7.50 7.56
N ALA A 929 39.77 -7.67 6.38
CA ALA A 929 40.63 -6.68 5.74
C ALA A 929 39.99 -6.17 4.42
N ALA A 930 39.53 -4.93 4.42
CA ALA A 930 39.05 -4.23 3.20
C ALA A 930 40.20 -3.38 2.62
N ILE A 931 40.61 -3.73 1.41
CA ILE A 931 41.75 -3.15 0.72
C ILE A 931 41.30 -2.57 -0.61
N PHE A 932 41.68 -1.33 -0.88
CA PHE A 932 41.26 -0.57 -2.07
C PHE A 932 42.50 -0.15 -2.88
N ALA A 933 42.61 -0.65 -4.11
CA ALA A 933 43.66 -0.20 -5.01
C ALA A 933 43.53 1.29 -5.34
N THR A 934 44.67 2.01 -5.38
CA THR A 934 44.69 3.45 -5.63
C THR A 934 44.74 3.80 -7.12
N ASP A 935 44.89 2.79 -7.97
CA ASP A 935 44.77 2.94 -9.41
C ASP A 935 43.32 3.03 -9.85
N ARG A 936 42.96 4.09 -10.53
CA ARG A 936 41.59 4.40 -10.98
C ARG A 936 41.09 3.46 -12.09
N ASN A 937 42.00 2.93 -12.88
CA ASN A 937 41.68 2.07 -14.02
C ASN A 937 41.69 0.57 -13.64
N GLY A 938 41.94 0.26 -12.40
CA GLY A 938 42.18 -1.12 -11.93
C GLY A 938 43.68 -1.46 -11.98
N ALA A 939 44.19 -1.90 -10.79
CA ALA A 939 45.59 -2.24 -10.68
C ALA A 939 45.98 -3.42 -11.57
N GLU A 940 47.02 -3.25 -12.40
CA GLU A 940 47.65 -4.27 -13.27
C GLU A 940 49.02 -4.67 -12.78
N SER A 941 49.52 -4.03 -11.75
CA SER A 941 50.84 -4.24 -11.14
C SER A 941 50.77 -4.75 -9.73
N ALA A 942 51.88 -5.16 -9.16
CA ALA A 942 51.98 -5.69 -7.80
C ALA A 942 51.48 -4.68 -6.75
N LEU A 943 50.66 -5.20 -5.82
CA LEU A 943 50.16 -4.49 -4.65
C LEU A 943 50.81 -5.08 -3.40
N SER A 944 51.15 -4.24 -2.45
CA SER A 944 51.68 -4.77 -1.17
C SER A 944 51.20 -3.93 0.01
N PHE A 945 51.02 -4.62 1.15
CA PHE A 945 50.62 -3.99 2.40
C PHE A 945 50.88 -4.92 3.56
N LYS A 946 50.79 -4.36 4.78
CA LYS A 946 50.92 -5.14 6.00
C LYS A 946 49.70 -5.07 6.85
N THR A 947 49.21 -6.21 7.28
CA THR A 947 48.18 -6.38 8.30
C THR A 947 48.74 -6.89 9.61
N THR A 948 48.11 -6.52 10.72
CA THR A 948 48.49 -6.92 12.08
C THR A 948 47.33 -7.61 12.76
N GLY A 949 47.61 -8.59 13.63
CA GLY A 949 46.61 -9.38 14.32
C GLY A 949 47.11 -10.80 14.54
N SER A 950 46.26 -11.70 15.01
CA SER A 950 46.53 -13.12 15.18
C SER A 950 45.54 -13.98 14.42
N GLY A 951 46.01 -15.05 13.78
CA GLY A 951 45.15 -15.97 13.02
C GLY A 951 44.93 -15.59 11.57
N ASN A 952 43.96 -16.24 10.96
CA ASN A 952 43.51 -15.93 9.60
C ASN A 952 42.47 -14.84 9.61
N ILE A 953 42.51 -13.99 8.61
CA ILE A 953 41.53 -12.95 8.35
C ILE A 953 41.05 -13.06 6.91
N ASP A 954 39.84 -12.53 6.64
CA ASP A 954 39.22 -12.49 5.31
C ASP A 954 39.64 -11.20 4.62
N TYR A 955 40.25 -11.34 3.45
CA TYR A 955 40.69 -10.23 2.62
C TYR A 955 39.71 -9.96 1.48
N TYR A 956 39.36 -8.70 1.32
CA TYR A 956 38.59 -8.15 0.21
C TYR A 956 39.43 -7.08 -0.47
N VAL A 957 40.03 -7.40 -1.62
CA VAL A 957 40.96 -6.49 -2.33
C VAL A 957 40.27 -6.00 -3.60
N SER A 958 39.87 -4.76 -3.62
CA SER A 958 39.06 -4.17 -4.70
C SER A 958 39.88 -3.28 -5.64
N GLY A 959 39.38 -3.08 -6.87
CA GLY A 959 39.99 -2.25 -7.89
C GLY A 959 41.20 -2.90 -8.51
N VAL A 960 41.20 -4.21 -8.66
CA VAL A 960 42.21 -4.99 -9.38
C VAL A 960 41.70 -5.36 -10.78
N ALA A 961 42.60 -5.42 -11.73
CA ALA A 961 42.26 -5.84 -13.09
C ALA A 961 41.81 -7.31 -13.14
N ALA A 962 40.91 -7.63 -14.07
CA ALA A 962 40.44 -8.98 -14.27
C ALA A 962 41.61 -9.93 -14.59
N GLY A 963 41.59 -11.13 -13.98
CA GLY A 963 42.63 -12.14 -14.19
C GLY A 963 43.01 -12.87 -12.91
N LYS A 964 44.04 -13.66 -13.01
CA LYS A 964 44.59 -14.42 -11.89
C LYS A 964 45.60 -13.57 -11.13
N TRP A 965 45.54 -13.67 -9.78
CA TRP A 965 46.43 -12.94 -8.90
C TRP A 965 47.04 -13.91 -7.91
N LYS A 966 48.36 -13.92 -7.81
CA LYS A 966 49.11 -14.70 -6.86
C LYS A 966 49.29 -13.93 -5.56
N VAL A 967 48.95 -14.54 -4.42
CA VAL A 967 49.07 -13.95 -3.10
C VAL A 967 50.24 -14.61 -2.36
N THR A 968 51.12 -13.82 -1.79
CA THR A 968 52.21 -14.27 -0.90
C THR A 968 52.17 -13.51 0.42
N ILE A 969 52.52 -14.19 1.51
CA ILE A 969 52.58 -13.60 2.87
C ILE A 969 53.96 -13.89 3.48
N GLY A 970 54.73 -12.84 3.80
CA GLY A 970 56.09 -12.98 4.26
C GLY A 970 56.97 -13.79 3.30
N GLY A 971 56.68 -13.68 1.99
CA GLY A 971 57.40 -14.42 0.93
C GLY A 971 56.91 -15.85 0.68
N LYS A 972 55.95 -16.37 1.48
CA LYS A 972 55.36 -17.71 1.29
C LYS A 972 54.15 -17.62 0.37
N ASP A 973 54.00 -18.60 -0.50
CA ASP A 973 52.88 -18.74 -1.38
C ASP A 973 51.59 -19.05 -0.60
N CYS A 974 50.52 -18.27 -0.80
CA CYS A 974 49.20 -18.45 -0.17
C CYS A 974 48.11 -18.76 -1.17
N GLY A 975 48.44 -18.93 -2.46
CA GLY A 975 47.49 -19.31 -3.50
C GLY A 975 47.33 -18.29 -4.62
N THR A 976 46.55 -18.69 -5.60
CA THR A 976 46.17 -17.83 -6.74
C THR A 976 44.69 -17.69 -6.77
N TYR A 977 44.22 -16.46 -6.84
CA TYR A 977 42.81 -16.08 -6.81
C TYR A 977 42.43 -15.34 -8.07
N THR A 978 41.18 -15.32 -8.42
CA THR A 978 40.70 -14.71 -9.68
C THR A 978 39.81 -13.51 -9.37
N ALA A 979 40.14 -12.37 -9.96
CA ALA A 979 39.24 -11.25 -10.06
C ALA A 979 38.48 -11.33 -11.39
N THR A 980 37.17 -11.20 -11.36
CA THR A 980 36.33 -11.14 -12.57
C THR A 980 36.35 -9.74 -13.15
N ALA A 981 36.05 -9.61 -14.43
CA ALA A 981 35.92 -8.30 -15.09
C ALA A 981 34.77 -7.47 -14.49
N GLU A 982 33.70 -8.14 -14.09
CA GLU A 982 32.54 -7.53 -13.46
C GLU A 982 32.82 -7.13 -11.99
N GLY A 983 33.52 -7.98 -11.25
CA GLY A 983 33.78 -7.76 -9.81
C GLY A 983 34.90 -6.78 -9.55
N GLY A 984 36.04 -6.93 -10.21
CA GLY A 984 37.24 -6.18 -9.85
C GLY A 984 37.68 -6.37 -8.39
N LEU A 985 37.24 -7.48 -7.78
CA LEU A 985 37.43 -7.81 -6.36
C LEU A 985 38.07 -9.20 -6.23
N LEU A 986 39.16 -9.28 -5.42
CA LEU A 986 39.70 -10.56 -4.96
C LEU A 986 39.21 -10.82 -3.54
N THR A 987 38.83 -12.06 -3.27
CA THR A 987 38.50 -12.54 -1.91
C THR A 987 39.33 -13.74 -1.58
N PHE A 988 39.92 -13.75 -0.39
CA PHE A 988 40.68 -14.89 0.13
C PHE A 988 40.84 -14.80 1.65
N THR A 989 41.02 -15.96 2.28
CA THR A 989 41.32 -16.07 3.72
C THR A 989 42.79 -16.46 3.90
N ALA A 990 43.52 -15.70 4.69
CA ALA A 990 44.97 -15.94 4.91
C ALA A 990 45.42 -15.33 6.25
N PRO A 991 46.62 -15.78 6.79
CA PRO A 991 47.20 -15.17 7.98
C PRO A 991 47.53 -13.68 7.80
N THR A 992 47.60 -12.94 8.87
CA THR A 992 48.13 -11.57 8.91
C THR A 992 49.63 -11.54 8.63
N GLY A 993 50.16 -10.45 8.11
CA GLY A 993 51.61 -10.27 7.80
C GLY A 993 51.86 -9.26 6.71
N GLU A 994 53.04 -9.37 6.08
CA GLU A 994 53.42 -8.65 4.87
C GLU A 994 52.81 -9.37 3.65
N ILE A 995 51.80 -8.80 3.09
CA ILE A 995 51.06 -9.34 1.94
C ILE A 995 51.60 -8.71 0.64
N VAL A 996 51.85 -9.54 -0.36
CA VAL A 996 52.12 -9.10 -1.73
C VAL A 996 51.20 -9.84 -2.67
N ILE A 997 50.54 -9.10 -3.53
CA ILE A 997 49.57 -9.60 -4.53
C ILE A 997 50.11 -9.22 -5.91
N THR A 998 50.38 -10.19 -6.77
CA THR A 998 50.97 -9.99 -8.09
C THR A 998 50.11 -10.61 -9.19
N PRO A 999 49.96 -9.99 -10.36
CA PRO A 999 49.35 -10.66 -11.50
C PRO A 999 50.02 -12.00 -11.77
N ALA A 1000 49.20 -13.07 -11.90
CA ALA A 1000 49.71 -14.39 -12.28
C ALA A 1000 49.56 -14.56 -13.78
N LYS A 1001 50.67 -15.06 -14.44
CA LYS A 1001 50.66 -15.33 -15.86
C LYS A 1001 49.73 -16.49 -16.26
#